data_e695b08a71320f04f9f72304e7a9d522
#
_entry.id   e695b08a71320f04f9f72304e7a9d522
#
_cell.length_a   1.000
_cell.length_b   1.000
_cell.length_c   1.000
_cell.angle_alpha   90.00
_cell.angle_beta   90.00
_cell.angle_gamma   90.00
#
_symmetry.space_group_name_H-M   'P 1'
#
loop_
_entity.id
_entity.type
_entity.pdbx_description
1 polymer ?
#
loop_
_entity_poly.entity_id
_entity_poly.type
_entity_poly.pdbx_seq_one_letter_code
_entity_poly.pdbx_strand_id
1 'polypeptide(L)'
;MKDKDKEKEKKKEKQNNPKDMELVKQKIEKTSYYFLKGLYDNRKQIFNNVLYLFVIPILIFLFGQLLCYGKIIFESGRMLFNFLLIYIVIAFFYSITGKLKPSLIISTLLIYIIGLINYFITTFRGTPLVPWDIFSVNVALTVLPTFKVTLTKELVGSFILLLISIIILFFGKAKDIRNKKVNISIRIISLILITIFFFNFYTTDLINAFDLDHNWDPKEEYHNNGLLASLFKQSKNLFISLPEGYSIEALKEIISETELSINEHIETIAEKSNKDKKDEKIDNTIENTINTDLLDNTIQNIVTNESINISVEENNDIEEKNLPHIITIMNESLADLTVINNFKMSEDPLSYINSLEKNTIKGNVHVSVFGATTPNTEWEFLTSNSMAFVPYRTVPYQQYITRKSYSLATLLKEQGYSTYAMHSYYPQGYNRNIVYPLIGFDKFLHMNNMKNVQYIREYPDDKSTYDNIISIFENKKENEKIFNFTLTMQNHGSYTDENFTNTIIAENGEYPKLNQYLSLIKESDNAFKYLLDYFKEYPEPVIILMFGDHQPYIEDEFYDKLLSSRFEDTESKEAKETKYITPYIIWTNYDYDYKSYNIPDISINYLSSLLLDVAEVDKSLYHEFLDNLREFVPVITGNGYTDVENNYYNFTDTTPFTNLIKQYNYLQYNNMFDKNNKLVELFTVKKD
;
A
#
# COMPACT_ATOMS: atom_id res chain seq x y z
N MET A 1 -42.51 -28.41 -36.37
CA MET A 1 -42.44 -26.96 -36.42
C MET A 1 -43.83 -26.27 -36.31
N LYS A 2 -44.87 -26.79 -36.93
CA LYS A 2 -46.25 -26.18 -36.90
C LYS A 2 -46.95 -26.23 -35.52
N ASP A 3 -46.62 -27.18 -34.64
CA ASP A 3 -47.28 -27.28 -33.33
C ASP A 3 -46.69 -26.36 -32.25
N LYS A 4 -45.41 -25.98 -32.35
CA LYS A 4 -44.79 -25.01 -31.45
C LYS A 4 -45.24 -23.55 -31.72
N ASP A 5 -45.62 -23.24 -32.95
CA ASP A 5 -46.10 -21.92 -33.29
C ASP A 5 -47.56 -21.73 -32.84
N LYS A 6 -48.39 -22.77 -32.90
CA LYS A 6 -49.75 -22.74 -32.34
C LYS A 6 -49.79 -22.65 -30.81
N GLU A 7 -48.82 -23.16 -30.14
CA GLU A 7 -48.70 -23.06 -28.67
C GLU A 7 -48.22 -21.67 -28.25
N LYS A 8 -47.36 -21.02 -29.06
CA LYS A 8 -46.94 -19.62 -28.87
C LYS A 8 -48.06 -18.63 -29.16
N GLU A 9 -48.86 -18.86 -30.18
CA GLU A 9 -50.05 -18.05 -30.51
C GLU A 9 -51.11 -18.18 -29.40
N LYS A 10 -51.40 -19.38 -28.90
CA LYS A 10 -52.34 -19.58 -27.79
C LYS A 10 -51.86 -18.98 -26.47
N LYS A 11 -50.53 -18.93 -26.23
CA LYS A 11 -49.96 -18.19 -25.08
C LYS A 11 -50.05 -16.69 -25.26
N LYS A 12 -49.88 -16.14 -26.47
CA LYS A 12 -50.06 -14.71 -26.76
C LYS A 12 -51.55 -14.31 -26.70
N GLU A 13 -52.48 -15.13 -27.16
CA GLU A 13 -53.91 -14.87 -27.04
C GLU A 13 -54.39 -14.94 -25.58
N LYS A 14 -53.85 -15.80 -24.74
CA LYS A 14 -54.13 -15.78 -23.29
C LYS A 14 -53.54 -14.58 -22.54
N GLN A 15 -52.47 -13.98 -23.05
CA GLN A 15 -51.91 -12.75 -22.49
C GLN A 15 -52.65 -11.47 -22.87
N ASN A 16 -53.47 -11.49 -23.97
CA ASN A 16 -54.19 -10.36 -24.49
C ASN A 16 -55.71 -10.49 -24.34
N ASN A 17 -56.20 -11.27 -23.38
CA ASN A 17 -57.60 -11.35 -23.10
C ASN A 17 -58.06 -9.97 -22.50
N PRO A 18 -58.93 -9.20 -23.19
CA PRO A 18 -59.38 -7.87 -22.71
C PRO A 18 -59.94 -7.90 -21.29
N LYS A 19 -60.57 -9.01 -20.89
CA LYS A 19 -61.10 -9.20 -19.53
C LYS A 19 -59.98 -9.34 -18.47
N ASP A 20 -58.90 -9.99 -18.80
CA ASP A 20 -57.76 -10.15 -17.86
C ASP A 20 -56.98 -8.83 -17.74
N MET A 21 -56.82 -8.09 -18.85
CA MET A 21 -56.24 -6.75 -18.83
C MET A 21 -57.10 -5.76 -18.05
N GLU A 22 -58.42 -5.83 -18.18
CA GLU A 22 -59.34 -4.98 -17.45
C GLU A 22 -59.33 -5.33 -15.93
N LEU A 23 -59.26 -6.59 -15.60
CA LEU A 23 -59.11 -7.05 -14.20
C LEU A 23 -57.79 -6.62 -13.58
N VAL A 24 -56.69 -6.68 -14.33
CA VAL A 24 -55.37 -6.16 -13.91
C VAL A 24 -55.42 -4.64 -13.74
N LYS A 25 -56.02 -3.92 -14.69
CA LYS A 25 -56.20 -2.47 -14.62
C LYS A 25 -57.03 -2.07 -13.41
N GLN A 26 -58.15 -2.73 -13.14
CA GLN A 26 -59.00 -2.51 -11.98
C GLN A 26 -58.26 -2.84 -10.65
N LYS A 27 -57.39 -3.90 -10.63
CA LYS A 27 -56.57 -4.20 -9.48
C LYS A 27 -55.50 -3.10 -9.23
N ILE A 28 -54.86 -2.63 -10.30
CA ILE A 28 -53.88 -1.54 -10.23
C ILE A 28 -54.57 -0.24 -9.76
N GLU A 29 -55.68 0.14 -10.35
CA GLU A 29 -56.46 1.32 -9.96
C GLU A 29 -56.94 1.26 -8.51
N LYS A 30 -57.46 0.09 -8.09
CA LYS A 30 -57.86 -0.15 -6.70
C LYS A 30 -56.69 -0.10 -5.74
N THR A 31 -55.54 -0.68 -6.10
CA THR A 31 -54.32 -0.63 -5.28
C THR A 31 -53.77 0.82 -5.21
N SER A 32 -53.72 1.53 -6.33
CA SER A 32 -53.34 2.94 -6.39
C SER A 32 -54.29 3.84 -5.59
N TYR A 33 -55.56 3.60 -5.65
CA TYR A 33 -56.55 4.33 -4.86
C TYR A 33 -56.32 4.11 -3.34
N TYR A 34 -56.16 2.90 -2.91
CA TYR A 34 -55.91 2.63 -1.48
C TYR A 34 -54.55 3.21 -1.01
N PHE A 35 -53.56 3.20 -1.86
CA PHE A 35 -52.27 3.83 -1.58
C PHE A 35 -52.41 5.35 -1.46
N LEU A 36 -53.01 6.01 -2.43
CA LEU A 36 -53.24 7.46 -2.43
C LEU A 36 -54.14 7.90 -1.26
N LYS A 37 -55.20 7.13 -0.99
CA LYS A 37 -56.08 7.38 0.17
C LYS A 37 -55.31 7.24 1.49
N GLY A 38 -54.45 6.20 1.60
CA GLY A 38 -53.58 6.01 2.76
C GLY A 38 -52.58 7.15 2.95
N LEU A 39 -52.01 7.68 1.86
CA LEU A 39 -51.13 8.87 1.90
C LEU A 39 -51.93 10.12 2.32
N TYR A 40 -53.13 10.30 1.78
CA TYR A 40 -53.99 11.42 2.17
C TYR A 40 -54.40 11.38 3.63
N ASP A 41 -54.78 10.23 4.15
CA ASP A 41 -55.17 10.04 5.55
C ASP A 41 -53.98 10.28 6.51
N ASN A 42 -52.75 10.02 6.07
CA ASN A 42 -51.53 10.25 6.82
C ASN A 42 -50.84 11.59 6.52
N ARG A 43 -51.36 12.44 5.62
CA ARG A 43 -50.70 13.68 5.18
C ARG A 43 -50.28 14.62 6.29
N LYS A 44 -51.08 14.75 7.38
CA LYS A 44 -50.70 15.55 8.56
C LYS A 44 -49.49 14.95 9.29
N GLN A 45 -49.43 13.61 9.37
CA GLN A 45 -48.29 12.94 9.97
C GLN A 45 -47.04 13.05 9.11
N ILE A 46 -47.21 12.88 7.80
CA ILE A 46 -46.10 13.05 6.83
C ILE A 46 -45.57 14.47 6.92
N PHE A 47 -46.46 15.48 6.89
CA PHE A 47 -46.07 16.88 7.02
C PHE A 47 -45.37 17.20 8.34
N ASN A 48 -45.88 16.67 9.46
CA ASN A 48 -45.23 16.84 10.78
C ASN A 48 -43.84 16.18 10.85
N ASN A 49 -43.57 15.14 10.04
CA ASN A 49 -42.30 14.46 9.98
C ASN A 49 -41.30 15.13 9.02
N VAL A 50 -41.77 16.01 8.11
CA VAL A 50 -40.89 16.71 7.15
C VAL A 50 -39.78 17.48 7.87
N LEU A 51 -40.11 18.14 8.98
CA LEU A 51 -39.13 18.89 9.75
C LEU A 51 -37.97 17.98 10.24
N TYR A 52 -38.29 16.78 10.70
CA TYR A 52 -37.23 15.82 11.15
C TYR A 52 -36.42 15.29 10.00
N LEU A 53 -37.09 15.01 8.86
CA LEU A 53 -36.43 14.58 7.62
C LEU A 53 -35.56 15.68 6.98
N PHE A 54 -35.76 16.94 7.37
CA PHE A 54 -34.96 18.06 6.89
C PHE A 54 -33.86 18.46 7.90
N VAL A 55 -34.22 18.68 9.18
CA VAL A 55 -33.30 19.20 10.18
C VAL A 55 -32.25 18.15 10.58
N ILE A 56 -32.65 16.88 10.80
CA ILE A 56 -31.70 15.86 11.26
C ILE A 56 -30.63 15.55 10.22
N PRO A 57 -30.93 15.36 8.91
CA PRO A 57 -29.87 15.20 7.90
C PRO A 57 -28.92 16.38 7.81
N ILE A 58 -29.39 17.63 7.99
CA ILE A 58 -28.52 18.81 8.04
C ILE A 58 -27.55 18.71 9.23
N LEU A 59 -28.05 18.38 10.42
CA LEU A 59 -27.19 18.24 11.60
C LEU A 59 -26.18 17.09 11.45
N ILE A 60 -26.61 15.97 10.84
CA ILE A 60 -25.73 14.84 10.50
C ILE A 60 -24.62 15.30 9.54
N PHE A 61 -24.98 16.04 8.49
CA PHE A 61 -24.03 16.58 7.54
C PHE A 61 -23.03 17.51 8.22
N LEU A 62 -23.50 18.45 9.05
CA LEU A 62 -22.66 19.43 9.73
C LEU A 62 -21.65 18.77 10.68
N PHE A 63 -22.08 17.85 11.55
CA PHE A 63 -21.12 17.19 12.43
C PHE A 63 -20.18 16.24 11.66
N GLY A 64 -20.66 15.64 10.58
CA GLY A 64 -19.81 14.83 9.70
C GLY A 64 -18.68 15.64 9.07
N GLN A 65 -18.96 16.87 8.63
CA GLN A 65 -17.95 17.79 8.11
C GLN A 65 -16.95 18.22 9.19
N LEU A 66 -17.42 18.56 10.41
CA LEU A 66 -16.52 18.91 11.51
C LEU A 66 -15.59 17.76 11.89
N LEU A 67 -16.08 16.51 11.92
CA LEU A 67 -15.30 15.32 12.22
C LEU A 67 -14.40 14.89 11.04
N CYS A 68 -14.62 15.45 9.85
CA CYS A 68 -13.79 15.19 8.70
C CYS A 68 -12.57 16.12 8.67
N TYR A 69 -12.75 17.45 8.77
CA TYR A 69 -11.65 18.44 8.61
C TYR A 69 -11.83 19.76 9.34
N GLY A 70 -12.76 19.86 10.25
CA GLY A 70 -13.00 21.12 11.00
C GLY A 70 -13.58 22.26 10.17
N LYS A 71 -13.82 22.08 8.88
CA LYS A 71 -14.42 23.10 8.00
C LYS A 71 -15.73 22.60 7.42
N ILE A 72 -16.66 23.53 7.19
CA ILE A 72 -17.93 23.23 6.51
C ILE A 72 -17.80 23.69 5.06
N ILE A 73 -17.92 22.74 4.14
CA ILE A 73 -17.80 22.97 2.70
C ILE A 73 -19.19 22.95 2.05
N PHE A 74 -19.46 23.91 1.17
CA PHE A 74 -20.74 24.09 0.50
C PHE A 74 -20.67 23.92 -1.02
N GLU A 75 -19.85 23.00 -1.53
CA GLU A 75 -19.86 22.69 -2.96
C GLU A 75 -21.07 21.85 -3.35
N SER A 76 -21.84 22.34 -4.35
CA SER A 76 -23.22 21.91 -4.59
C SER A 76 -23.40 20.43 -4.97
N GLY A 77 -22.59 19.89 -5.88
CA GLY A 77 -22.71 18.50 -6.35
C GLY A 77 -22.31 17.50 -5.26
N ARG A 78 -21.17 17.70 -4.64
CA ARG A 78 -20.61 16.88 -3.57
C ARG A 78 -21.47 16.89 -2.31
N MET A 79 -21.97 18.09 -1.94
CA MET A 79 -22.90 18.24 -0.83
C MET A 79 -24.20 17.46 -1.06
N LEU A 80 -24.78 17.55 -2.28
CA LEU A 80 -25.98 16.82 -2.65
C LEU A 80 -25.76 15.30 -2.54
N PHE A 81 -24.63 14.80 -2.97
CA PHE A 81 -24.30 13.37 -2.86
C PHE A 81 -24.21 12.90 -1.40
N ASN A 82 -23.57 13.67 -0.52
CA ASN A 82 -23.54 13.36 0.92
C ASN A 82 -24.95 13.34 1.53
N PHE A 83 -25.83 14.30 1.18
CA PHE A 83 -27.24 14.26 1.62
C PHE A 83 -27.96 13.02 1.11
N LEU A 84 -27.76 12.65 -0.16
CA LEU A 84 -28.34 11.43 -0.75
C LEU A 84 -27.91 10.20 0.06
N LEU A 85 -26.63 10.08 0.40
CA LEU A 85 -26.13 8.97 1.22
C LEU A 85 -26.69 8.96 2.63
N ILE A 86 -26.84 10.13 3.28
CA ILE A 86 -27.52 10.23 4.59
C ILE A 86 -28.96 9.72 4.48
N TYR A 87 -29.71 10.12 3.45
CA TYR A 87 -31.07 9.62 3.24
C TYR A 87 -31.12 8.14 2.92
N ILE A 88 -30.16 7.59 2.20
CA ILE A 88 -30.05 6.14 1.96
C ILE A 88 -29.85 5.38 3.26
N VAL A 89 -28.98 5.86 4.16
CA VAL A 89 -28.78 5.25 5.49
C VAL A 89 -30.07 5.32 6.33
N ILE A 90 -30.77 6.45 6.33
CA ILE A 90 -32.06 6.60 7.02
C ILE A 90 -33.11 5.68 6.41
N ALA A 91 -33.23 5.61 5.09
CA ALA A 91 -34.16 4.74 4.37
C ALA A 91 -33.88 3.26 4.63
N PHE A 92 -32.60 2.87 4.72
CA PHE A 92 -32.20 1.52 5.08
C PHE A 92 -32.72 1.13 6.47
N PHE A 93 -32.46 1.94 7.48
CA PHE A 93 -32.96 1.64 8.82
C PHE A 93 -34.48 1.77 8.92
N TYR A 94 -35.10 2.64 8.14
CA TYR A 94 -36.56 2.70 8.06
C TYR A 94 -37.16 1.44 7.42
N SER A 95 -36.50 0.89 6.42
CA SER A 95 -36.96 -0.37 5.79
C SER A 95 -36.97 -1.54 6.79
N ILE A 96 -36.06 -1.54 7.75
CA ILE A 96 -35.94 -2.56 8.79
C ILE A 96 -36.95 -2.29 9.94
N THR A 97 -36.92 -1.11 10.52
CA THR A 97 -37.67 -0.77 11.73
C THR A 97 -39.14 -0.46 11.47
N GLY A 98 -39.47 0.07 10.30
CA GLY A 98 -40.78 0.60 9.96
C GLY A 98 -41.18 1.83 10.78
N LYS A 99 -40.26 2.44 11.52
CA LYS A 99 -40.48 3.57 12.44
C LYS A 99 -39.47 4.68 12.15
N LEU A 100 -39.95 5.91 11.96
CA LEU A 100 -39.12 7.05 11.59
C LEU A 100 -38.11 7.43 12.68
N LYS A 101 -38.59 7.57 13.93
CA LYS A 101 -37.75 8.04 15.07
C LYS A 101 -36.59 7.10 15.38
N PRO A 102 -36.77 5.78 15.52
CA PRO A 102 -35.67 4.84 15.69
C PRO A 102 -34.67 4.86 14.52
N SER A 103 -35.18 4.97 13.27
CA SER A 103 -34.31 5.01 12.10
C SER A 103 -33.42 6.23 12.09
N LEU A 104 -33.95 7.41 12.41
CA LEU A 104 -33.16 8.63 12.54
C LEU A 104 -32.13 8.54 13.67
N ILE A 105 -32.50 7.99 14.83
CA ILE A 105 -31.58 7.82 15.97
C ILE A 105 -30.40 6.89 15.57
N ILE A 106 -30.72 5.72 15.01
CA ILE A 106 -29.70 4.74 14.62
C ILE A 106 -28.77 5.34 13.55
N SER A 107 -29.34 6.00 12.54
CA SER A 107 -28.55 6.64 11.47
C SER A 107 -27.65 7.75 12.01
N THR A 108 -28.17 8.60 12.91
CA THR A 108 -27.40 9.69 13.52
C THR A 108 -26.22 9.13 14.33
N LEU A 109 -26.48 8.13 15.18
CA LEU A 109 -25.43 7.52 15.99
C LEU A 109 -24.39 6.79 15.15
N LEU A 110 -24.82 6.03 14.14
CA LEU A 110 -23.91 5.30 13.26
C LEU A 110 -22.96 6.26 12.51
N ILE A 111 -23.52 7.30 11.87
CA ILE A 111 -22.72 8.26 11.11
C ILE A 111 -21.79 9.05 12.04
N TYR A 112 -22.25 9.39 13.25
CA TYR A 112 -21.40 10.04 14.23
C TYR A 112 -20.23 9.16 14.69
N ILE A 113 -20.47 7.87 14.95
CA ILE A 113 -19.40 6.92 15.31
C ILE A 113 -18.39 6.79 14.17
N ILE A 114 -18.85 6.65 12.93
CA ILE A 114 -17.97 6.60 11.76
C ILE A 114 -17.13 7.89 11.65
N GLY A 115 -17.77 9.04 11.82
CA GLY A 115 -17.06 10.34 11.82
C GLY A 115 -16.04 10.46 12.95
N LEU A 116 -16.37 9.98 14.15
CA LEU A 116 -15.48 9.98 15.31
C LEU A 116 -14.25 9.07 15.08
N ILE A 117 -14.48 7.89 14.53
CA ILE A 117 -13.40 6.97 14.14
C ILE A 117 -12.51 7.64 13.08
N ASN A 118 -13.09 8.25 12.04
CA ASN A 118 -12.35 9.00 11.05
C ASN A 118 -11.50 10.13 11.66
N TYR A 119 -12.09 10.90 12.58
CA TYR A 119 -11.39 11.98 13.25
C TYR A 119 -10.15 11.49 13.99
N PHE A 120 -10.27 10.43 14.79
CA PHE A 120 -9.13 9.88 15.53
C PHE A 120 -8.09 9.24 14.59
N ILE A 121 -8.52 8.47 13.61
CA ILE A 121 -7.61 7.87 12.62
C ILE A 121 -6.83 8.96 11.89
N THR A 122 -7.50 10.02 11.44
CA THR A 122 -6.84 11.15 10.75
C THR A 122 -5.88 11.89 11.68
N THR A 123 -6.25 12.09 12.95
CA THR A 123 -5.40 12.77 13.93
C THR A 123 -4.13 11.96 14.26
N PHE A 124 -4.24 10.63 14.35
CA PHE A 124 -3.12 9.78 14.77
C PHE A 124 -2.24 9.30 13.61
N ARG A 125 -2.85 9.03 12.47
CA ARG A 125 -2.18 8.47 11.29
C ARG A 125 -1.91 9.50 10.19
N GLY A 126 -2.48 10.70 10.31
CA GLY A 126 -2.41 11.72 9.27
C GLY A 126 -3.30 11.47 8.05
N THR A 127 -4.07 10.39 8.04
CA THR A 127 -4.82 9.92 6.86
C THR A 127 -6.24 9.47 7.22
N PRO A 128 -7.29 9.78 6.42
CA PRO A 128 -8.68 9.47 6.74
C PRO A 128 -8.99 7.96 6.78
N LEU A 129 -10.14 7.63 7.38
CA LEU A 129 -10.72 6.29 7.42
C LEU A 129 -11.08 5.78 6.02
N VAL A 130 -10.73 4.52 5.71
CA VAL A 130 -11.14 3.83 4.48
C VAL A 130 -11.92 2.54 4.79
N PRO A 131 -12.75 2.01 3.88
CA PRO A 131 -13.59 0.85 4.16
C PRO A 131 -12.83 -0.39 4.65
N TRP A 132 -11.62 -0.60 4.20
CA TRP A 132 -10.80 -1.74 4.60
C TRP A 132 -10.05 -1.56 5.93
N ASP A 133 -10.08 -0.39 6.57
CA ASP A 133 -9.56 -0.21 7.94
C ASP A 133 -10.25 -1.15 8.95
N ILE A 134 -11.40 -1.70 8.60
CA ILE A 134 -12.07 -2.73 9.40
C ILE A 134 -11.18 -3.96 9.65
N PHE A 135 -10.27 -4.28 8.74
CA PHE A 135 -9.30 -5.37 8.90
C PHE A 135 -8.17 -5.02 9.87
N SER A 136 -7.92 -3.71 10.10
CA SER A 136 -6.88 -3.18 10.98
C SER A 136 -7.36 -2.89 12.42
N VAL A 137 -8.62 -3.15 12.77
CA VAL A 137 -9.19 -2.80 14.07
C VAL A 137 -8.37 -3.37 15.23
N ASN A 138 -7.90 -4.61 15.13
CA ASN A 138 -7.10 -5.23 16.19
C ASN A 138 -5.76 -4.51 16.40
N VAL A 139 -5.11 -4.09 15.31
CA VAL A 139 -3.87 -3.31 15.36
C VAL A 139 -4.12 -1.95 15.98
N ALA A 140 -5.18 -1.26 15.54
CA ALA A 140 -5.56 0.04 16.08
C ALA A 140 -5.82 -0.02 17.59
N LEU A 141 -6.46 -1.08 18.09
CA LEU A 141 -6.74 -1.27 19.52
C LEU A 141 -5.45 -1.50 20.33
N THR A 142 -4.39 -2.08 19.76
CA THR A 142 -3.11 -2.30 20.48
C THR A 142 -2.30 -1.01 20.63
N VAL A 143 -2.37 -0.11 19.64
CA VAL A 143 -1.63 1.17 19.68
C VAL A 143 -2.46 2.32 20.28
N LEU A 144 -3.78 2.18 20.40
CA LEU A 144 -4.65 3.23 20.94
C LEU A 144 -4.22 3.77 22.33
N PRO A 145 -3.73 2.96 23.30
CA PRO A 145 -3.30 3.46 24.61
C PRO A 145 -2.09 4.40 24.54
N THR A 146 -1.28 4.36 23.46
CA THR A 146 -0.09 5.20 23.34
C THR A 146 -0.41 6.64 22.90
N PHE A 147 -1.64 6.92 22.45
CA PHE A 147 -2.05 8.23 21.94
C PHE A 147 -2.79 9.07 22.99
N LYS A 148 -2.35 10.30 23.17
CA LYS A 148 -3.03 11.30 24.01
C LYS A 148 -4.18 11.95 23.21
N VAL A 149 -5.40 11.82 23.71
CA VAL A 149 -6.58 12.46 23.11
C VAL A 149 -6.65 13.92 23.56
N THR A 150 -6.60 14.86 22.60
CA THR A 150 -6.80 16.28 22.86
C THR A 150 -8.23 16.69 22.47
N LEU A 151 -8.86 17.52 23.30
CA LEU A 151 -10.19 18.07 23.02
C LEU A 151 -10.03 19.29 22.10
N THR A 152 -10.34 19.12 20.81
CA THR A 152 -10.32 20.21 19.84
C THR A 152 -11.70 20.88 19.71
N LYS A 153 -11.73 22.08 19.09
CA LYS A 153 -12.99 22.82 18.85
C LYS A 153 -13.96 22.03 17.97
N GLU A 154 -13.41 21.31 17.00
CA GLU A 154 -14.14 20.50 16.05
C GLU A 154 -14.83 19.31 16.73
N LEU A 155 -14.09 18.63 17.60
CA LEU A 155 -14.63 17.50 18.39
C LEU A 155 -15.76 17.97 19.32
N VAL A 156 -15.53 19.07 20.04
CA VAL A 156 -16.55 19.66 20.93
C VAL A 156 -17.77 20.15 20.14
N GLY A 157 -17.56 20.86 19.01
CA GLY A 157 -18.63 21.34 18.14
C GLY A 157 -19.47 20.19 17.58
N SER A 158 -18.84 19.11 17.10
CA SER A 158 -19.54 17.92 16.60
C SER A 158 -20.38 17.25 17.67
N PHE A 159 -19.85 17.16 18.91
CA PHE A 159 -20.59 16.59 20.04
C PHE A 159 -21.82 17.44 20.43
N ILE A 160 -21.69 18.76 20.40
CA ILE A 160 -22.83 19.67 20.62
C ILE A 160 -23.93 19.46 19.55
N LEU A 161 -23.55 19.31 18.28
CA LEU A 161 -24.52 19.04 17.18
C LEU A 161 -25.19 17.67 17.36
N LEU A 162 -24.46 16.66 17.81
CA LEU A 162 -25.03 15.35 18.16
C LEU A 162 -26.04 15.50 19.29
N LEU A 163 -25.70 16.19 20.38
CA LEU A 163 -26.62 16.41 21.53
C LEU A 163 -27.88 17.14 21.09
N ILE A 164 -27.77 18.19 20.25
CA ILE A 164 -28.92 18.90 19.68
C ILE A 164 -29.80 17.92 18.87
N SER A 165 -29.18 17.05 18.03
CA SER A 165 -29.90 16.05 17.25
C SER A 165 -30.66 15.07 18.14
N ILE A 166 -30.03 14.57 19.21
CA ILE A 166 -30.63 13.64 20.16
C ILE A 166 -31.78 14.32 20.94
N ILE A 167 -31.60 15.57 21.39
CA ILE A 167 -32.61 16.34 22.08
C ILE A 167 -33.85 16.53 21.19
N ILE A 168 -33.64 16.94 19.92
CA ILE A 168 -34.72 17.09 18.94
C ILE A 168 -35.44 15.76 18.74
N LEU A 169 -34.70 14.66 18.61
CA LEU A 169 -35.27 13.32 18.39
C LEU A 169 -35.98 12.81 19.66
N PHE A 170 -35.48 13.08 20.85
CA PHE A 170 -36.03 12.59 22.10
C PHE A 170 -37.35 13.31 22.45
N PHE A 171 -37.32 14.64 22.46
CA PHE A 171 -38.48 15.49 22.85
C PHE A 171 -39.45 15.74 21.69
N GLY A 172 -39.03 15.47 20.46
CA GLY A 172 -39.81 15.68 19.27
C GLY A 172 -40.99 14.72 19.12
N LYS A 173 -42.04 15.21 18.47
CA LYS A 173 -43.30 14.47 18.26
C LYS A 173 -43.34 13.79 16.87
N ALA A 174 -42.22 13.24 16.38
CA ALA A 174 -42.24 12.41 15.18
C ALA A 174 -43.19 11.22 15.36
N LYS A 175 -44.10 11.03 14.44
CA LYS A 175 -45.13 9.99 14.50
C LYS A 175 -44.97 9.01 13.37
N ASP A 176 -45.11 7.74 13.67
CA ASP A 176 -45.09 6.67 12.66
C ASP A 176 -46.35 6.68 11.81
N ILE A 177 -46.26 6.16 10.59
CA ILE A 177 -47.36 6.00 9.67
C ILE A 177 -48.26 4.91 10.21
N ARG A 178 -49.52 5.28 10.60
CA ARG A 178 -50.48 4.38 11.24
C ARG A 178 -50.99 3.28 10.30
N ASN A 179 -51.10 3.58 9.00
CA ASN A 179 -51.62 2.61 8.05
C ASN A 179 -50.48 1.57 7.74
N LYS A 180 -50.68 0.34 8.18
CA LYS A 180 -49.70 -0.77 8.02
C LYS A 180 -49.38 -1.03 6.53
N LYS A 181 -50.40 -0.98 5.63
CA LYS A 181 -50.18 -1.23 4.18
C LYS A 181 -49.31 -0.15 3.56
N VAL A 182 -49.58 1.11 3.89
CA VAL A 182 -48.77 2.27 3.41
C VAL A 182 -47.35 2.16 3.98
N ASN A 183 -47.19 1.84 5.25
CA ASN A 183 -45.87 1.67 5.86
C ASN A 183 -45.08 0.56 5.17
N ILE A 184 -45.67 -0.62 4.96
CA ILE A 184 -45.03 -1.73 4.25
C ILE A 184 -44.64 -1.35 2.82
N SER A 185 -45.57 -0.65 2.09
CA SER A 185 -45.27 -0.19 0.74
C SER A 185 -44.07 0.76 0.69
N ILE A 186 -44.00 1.72 1.62
CA ILE A 186 -42.84 2.65 1.72
C ILE A 186 -41.54 1.90 2.01
N ARG A 187 -41.55 0.91 2.91
CA ARG A 187 -40.39 0.08 3.21
C ARG A 187 -39.89 -0.69 1.98
N ILE A 188 -40.80 -1.29 1.22
CA ILE A 188 -40.47 -2.03 -0.01
C ILE A 188 -39.92 -1.07 -1.05
N ILE A 189 -40.57 0.10 -1.28
CA ILE A 189 -40.07 1.12 -2.20
C ILE A 189 -38.71 1.62 -1.79
N SER A 190 -38.46 1.86 -0.49
CA SER A 190 -37.14 2.25 0.01
C SER A 190 -36.08 1.22 -0.33
N LEU A 191 -36.35 -0.08 -0.10
CA LEU A 191 -35.42 -1.15 -0.45
C LEU A 191 -35.13 -1.20 -1.96
N ILE A 192 -36.18 -1.07 -2.79
CA ILE A 192 -36.01 -1.04 -4.26
C ILE A 192 -35.14 0.15 -4.67
N LEU A 193 -35.40 1.34 -4.16
CA LEU A 193 -34.60 2.53 -4.47
C LEU A 193 -33.16 2.40 -4.02
N ILE A 194 -32.92 1.82 -2.83
CA ILE A 194 -31.57 1.53 -2.34
C ILE A 194 -30.87 0.55 -3.26
N THR A 195 -31.54 -0.54 -3.69
CA THR A 195 -30.97 -1.52 -4.61
C THR A 195 -30.64 -0.89 -5.97
N ILE A 196 -31.54 -0.07 -6.51
CA ILE A 196 -31.31 0.66 -7.77
C ILE A 196 -30.13 1.61 -7.63
N PHE A 197 -30.03 2.33 -6.50
CA PHE A 197 -28.90 3.23 -6.25
C PHE A 197 -27.58 2.47 -6.23
N PHE A 198 -27.47 1.37 -5.46
CA PHE A 198 -26.27 0.56 -5.42
C PHE A 198 -25.93 -0.05 -6.78
N PHE A 199 -26.91 -0.57 -7.50
CA PHE A 199 -26.71 -1.09 -8.84
C PHE A 199 -26.12 -0.02 -9.76
N ASN A 200 -26.74 1.18 -9.82
CA ASN A 200 -26.21 2.27 -10.63
C ASN A 200 -24.83 2.74 -10.15
N PHE A 201 -24.59 2.82 -8.85
CA PHE A 201 -23.29 3.23 -8.31
C PHE A 201 -22.16 2.31 -8.77
N TYR A 202 -22.38 0.98 -8.80
CA TYR A 202 -21.35 0.04 -9.22
C TYR A 202 -21.26 -0.16 -10.75
N THR A 203 -22.33 0.12 -11.51
CA THR A 203 -22.37 -0.12 -12.96
C THR A 203 -22.25 1.14 -13.82
N THR A 204 -22.47 2.31 -13.24
CA THR A 204 -22.38 3.59 -13.95
C THR A 204 -21.38 4.53 -13.28
N ASP A 205 -21.01 5.58 -13.98
CA ASP A 205 -20.07 6.58 -13.47
C ASP A 205 -20.76 7.69 -12.70
N LEU A 206 -21.45 7.33 -11.62
CA LEU A 206 -22.06 8.30 -10.70
C LEU A 206 -21.04 9.18 -9.99
N ILE A 207 -19.77 8.75 -9.89
CA ILE A 207 -18.68 9.49 -9.27
C ILE A 207 -18.46 10.78 -10.06
N ASN A 208 -18.29 10.68 -11.37
CA ASN A 208 -18.16 11.84 -12.26
C ASN A 208 -19.45 12.65 -12.37
N ALA A 209 -20.63 12.01 -12.31
CA ALA A 209 -21.92 12.72 -12.36
C ALA A 209 -22.14 13.68 -11.17
N PHE A 210 -21.53 13.42 -10.03
CA PHE A 210 -21.57 14.30 -8.84
C PHE A 210 -20.28 15.10 -8.64
N ASP A 211 -19.38 15.11 -9.61
CA ASP A 211 -18.10 15.82 -9.58
C ASP A 211 -17.28 15.50 -8.32
N LEU A 212 -17.24 14.21 -7.96
CA LEU A 212 -16.45 13.78 -6.82
C LEU A 212 -14.97 13.87 -7.17
N ASP A 213 -14.21 14.55 -6.32
CA ASP A 213 -12.79 14.77 -6.49
C ASP A 213 -12.03 13.44 -6.52
N HIS A 214 -11.03 13.34 -7.39
CA HIS A 214 -10.09 12.25 -7.55
C HIS A 214 -8.68 12.71 -7.13
N ASN A 215 -8.58 13.36 -5.97
CA ASN A 215 -7.29 13.79 -5.49
C ASN A 215 -6.47 12.58 -5.02
N TRP A 216 -5.20 12.57 -5.38
CA TRP A 216 -4.24 11.58 -4.87
C TRP A 216 -3.93 11.80 -3.38
N ASP A 217 -4.05 13.05 -2.86
CA ASP A 217 -4.03 13.31 -1.43
C ASP A 217 -5.38 12.97 -0.80
N PRO A 218 -5.42 11.96 0.08
CA PRO A 218 -6.66 11.53 0.70
C PRO A 218 -7.26 12.54 1.68
N LYS A 219 -6.44 13.37 2.30
CA LYS A 219 -6.96 14.44 3.17
C LYS A 219 -7.76 15.42 2.33
N GLU A 220 -7.21 15.83 1.18
CA GLU A 220 -7.92 16.69 0.25
C GLU A 220 -9.14 16.01 -0.38
N GLU A 221 -9.04 14.75 -0.78
CA GLU A 221 -10.19 14.02 -1.29
C GLU A 221 -11.36 14.02 -0.30
N TYR A 222 -11.08 13.72 0.98
CA TYR A 222 -12.11 13.73 2.03
C TYR A 222 -12.58 15.15 2.37
N HIS A 223 -11.69 16.13 2.29
CA HIS A 223 -12.03 17.53 2.45
C HIS A 223 -13.01 17.98 1.37
N ASN A 224 -12.72 17.67 0.12
CA ASN A 224 -13.50 18.10 -1.03
C ASN A 224 -14.81 17.31 -1.19
N ASN A 225 -14.79 16.00 -0.94
CA ASN A 225 -15.95 15.13 -1.14
C ASN A 225 -16.83 14.97 0.11
N GLY A 226 -16.26 15.14 1.31
CA GLY A 226 -16.91 14.83 2.59
C GLY A 226 -16.85 13.34 2.97
N LEU A 227 -17.08 13.06 4.26
CA LEU A 227 -16.87 11.74 4.88
C LEU A 227 -17.60 10.59 4.17
N LEU A 228 -18.92 10.71 4.01
CA LEU A 228 -19.71 9.60 3.47
C LEU A 228 -19.45 9.39 1.97
N ALA A 229 -19.32 10.49 1.21
CA ALA A 229 -19.05 10.40 -0.22
C ALA A 229 -17.69 9.76 -0.49
N SER A 230 -16.66 10.12 0.26
CA SER A 230 -15.32 9.52 0.14
C SER A 230 -15.31 8.05 0.53
N LEU A 231 -15.87 7.69 1.70
CA LEU A 231 -15.99 6.28 2.12
C LEU A 231 -16.75 5.45 1.08
N PHE A 232 -17.82 6.01 0.52
CA PHE A 232 -18.62 5.30 -0.46
C PHE A 232 -17.88 5.14 -1.80
N LYS A 233 -17.19 6.19 -2.26
CA LYS A 233 -16.30 6.13 -3.43
C LYS A 233 -15.24 5.05 -3.26
N GLN A 234 -14.56 5.05 -2.13
CA GLN A 234 -13.52 4.06 -1.83
C GLN A 234 -14.07 2.61 -1.78
N SER A 235 -15.36 2.41 -1.48
CA SER A 235 -15.93 1.05 -1.46
C SER A 235 -15.91 0.35 -2.83
N LYS A 236 -15.79 1.07 -3.94
CA LYS A 236 -15.57 0.48 -5.27
C LYS A 236 -14.27 -0.31 -5.34
N ASN A 237 -13.27 0.08 -4.55
CA ASN A 237 -11.93 -0.48 -4.54
C ASN A 237 -11.79 -1.72 -3.64
N LEU A 238 -12.89 -2.23 -3.08
CA LEU A 238 -12.85 -3.46 -2.25
C LEU A 238 -12.49 -4.72 -3.05
N PHE A 239 -12.65 -4.70 -4.36
CA PHE A 239 -12.41 -5.85 -5.23
C PHE A 239 -11.38 -5.49 -6.30
N ILE A 240 -10.35 -6.34 -6.43
CA ILE A 240 -9.38 -6.21 -7.50
C ILE A 240 -10.03 -6.70 -8.80
N SER A 241 -10.11 -5.82 -9.78
CA SER A 241 -10.58 -6.17 -11.12
C SER A 241 -9.47 -6.84 -11.94
N LEU A 242 -9.87 -7.69 -12.87
CA LEU A 242 -8.96 -8.22 -13.88
C LEU A 242 -8.40 -7.06 -14.70
N PRO A 243 -7.07 -6.93 -14.86
CA PRO A 243 -6.50 -5.88 -15.71
C PRO A 243 -6.98 -6.01 -17.16
N GLU A 244 -7.25 -4.88 -17.79
CA GLU A 244 -7.69 -4.87 -19.19
C GLU A 244 -6.59 -5.40 -20.13
N GLY A 245 -6.92 -6.45 -20.89
CA GLY A 245 -5.99 -7.13 -21.79
C GLY A 245 -5.18 -8.25 -21.13
N TYR A 246 -5.37 -8.52 -19.83
CA TYR A 246 -4.71 -9.64 -19.17
C TYR A 246 -5.18 -10.99 -19.76
N SER A 247 -4.21 -11.81 -20.18
CA SER A 247 -4.41 -13.19 -20.59
C SER A 247 -3.14 -14.00 -20.36
N ILE A 248 -3.24 -15.32 -20.43
CA ILE A 248 -2.06 -16.21 -20.34
C ILE A 248 -1.16 -16.04 -21.57
N GLU A 249 -1.76 -15.77 -22.72
CA GLU A 249 -1.04 -15.48 -23.97
C GLU A 249 -0.19 -14.20 -23.83
N ALA A 250 -0.78 -13.12 -23.26
CA ALA A 250 -0.05 -11.88 -22.99
C ALA A 250 1.13 -12.10 -22.01
N LEU A 251 0.95 -12.94 -20.99
CA LEU A 251 2.04 -13.28 -20.07
C LEU A 251 3.17 -14.06 -20.77
N LYS A 252 2.84 -15.00 -21.65
CA LYS A 252 3.84 -15.74 -22.43
C LYS A 252 4.59 -14.85 -23.40
N GLU A 253 3.94 -13.85 -23.96
CA GLU A 253 4.60 -12.83 -24.80
C GLU A 253 5.62 -12.04 -23.97
N ILE A 254 5.26 -11.60 -22.75
CA ILE A 254 6.19 -10.91 -21.83
C ILE A 254 7.38 -11.82 -21.48
N ILE A 255 7.16 -13.11 -21.21
CA ILE A 255 8.26 -14.05 -20.96
C ILE A 255 9.22 -14.09 -22.14
N SER A 256 8.69 -14.25 -23.36
CA SER A 256 9.52 -14.33 -24.56
C SER A 256 10.30 -13.04 -24.83
N GLU A 257 9.67 -11.88 -24.62
CA GLU A 257 10.32 -10.57 -24.77
C GLU A 257 11.44 -10.40 -23.72
N THR A 258 11.19 -10.79 -22.47
CA THR A 258 12.19 -10.71 -21.38
C THR A 258 13.38 -11.64 -21.67
N GLU A 259 13.14 -12.89 -22.08
CA GLU A 259 14.20 -13.84 -22.43
C GLU A 259 15.05 -13.35 -23.63
N LEU A 260 14.46 -12.70 -24.62
CA LEU A 260 15.18 -12.10 -25.74
C LEU A 260 16.08 -10.95 -25.26
N SER A 261 15.57 -10.08 -24.40
CA SER A 261 16.36 -8.97 -23.83
C SER A 261 17.56 -9.46 -23.03
N ILE A 262 17.40 -10.52 -22.24
CA ILE A 262 18.50 -11.15 -21.49
C ILE A 262 19.58 -11.67 -22.46
N ASN A 263 19.18 -12.36 -23.53
CA ASN A 263 20.11 -12.90 -24.51
C ASN A 263 20.89 -11.79 -25.26
N GLU A 264 20.21 -10.71 -25.65
CA GLU A 264 20.87 -9.55 -26.29
C GLU A 264 21.87 -8.87 -25.33
N HIS A 265 21.55 -8.80 -24.04
CA HIS A 265 22.47 -8.25 -23.04
C HIS A 265 23.71 -9.13 -22.86
N ILE A 266 23.56 -10.44 -22.81
CA ILE A 266 24.66 -11.42 -22.74
C ILE A 266 25.55 -11.33 -23.97
N GLU A 267 24.97 -11.26 -25.18
CA GLU A 267 25.73 -11.09 -26.42
C GLU A 267 26.53 -9.79 -26.43
N THR A 268 25.95 -8.71 -25.95
CA THR A 268 26.61 -7.40 -25.86
C THR A 268 27.83 -7.42 -24.92
N ILE A 269 27.69 -8.09 -23.76
CA ILE A 269 28.83 -8.28 -22.82
C ILE A 269 29.92 -9.14 -23.43
N ALA A 270 29.56 -10.22 -24.12
CA ALA A 270 30.49 -11.11 -24.77
C ALA A 270 31.28 -10.38 -25.92
N GLU A 271 30.60 -9.52 -26.68
CA GLU A 271 31.24 -8.70 -27.73
C GLU A 271 32.22 -7.66 -27.13
N LYS A 272 31.86 -6.99 -26.04
CA LYS A 272 32.74 -6.05 -25.33
C LYS A 272 33.96 -6.77 -24.79
N SER A 273 33.82 -7.89 -24.10
CA SER A 273 34.92 -8.71 -23.57
C SER A 273 35.87 -9.19 -24.68
N ASN A 274 35.34 -9.56 -25.86
CA ASN A 274 36.16 -9.95 -27.00
C ASN A 274 36.86 -8.76 -27.65
N LYS A 275 36.34 -7.55 -27.55
CA LYS A 275 36.96 -6.33 -28.08
C LYS A 275 38.09 -5.88 -27.16
N ASP A 276 37.90 -5.89 -25.86
CA ASP A 276 38.94 -5.58 -24.89
C ASP A 276 40.12 -6.56 -24.97
N LYS A 277 39.86 -7.87 -25.14
CA LYS A 277 40.90 -8.88 -25.43
C LYS A 277 41.67 -8.67 -26.75
N LYS A 278 41.09 -7.93 -27.72
CA LYS A 278 41.79 -7.58 -28.99
C LYS A 278 42.67 -6.35 -28.84
N ASP A 279 42.26 -5.39 -28.04
CA ASP A 279 43.01 -4.16 -27.82
C ASP A 279 44.19 -4.37 -26.82
N GLU A 280 44.14 -5.34 -25.91
CA GLU A 280 45.26 -5.75 -25.05
C GLU A 280 46.40 -6.50 -25.77
N LYS A 281 46.23 -6.88 -27.02
CA LYS A 281 47.32 -7.52 -27.79
C LYS A 281 48.39 -6.56 -28.35
N ILE A 282 48.37 -5.28 -28.00
CA ILE A 282 49.35 -4.25 -28.45
C ILE A 282 50.05 -3.57 -27.26
N ASP A 283 50.21 -4.21 -26.13
CA ASP A 283 51.26 -3.79 -25.19
C ASP A 283 51.64 -4.94 -24.24
N ASN A 284 52.72 -5.62 -24.55
CA ASN A 284 53.30 -6.62 -23.67
C ASN A 284 54.17 -5.89 -22.63
N THR A 285 53.64 -5.75 -21.42
CA THR A 285 54.36 -5.89 -20.15
C THR A 285 53.46 -5.42 -19.02
N ILE A 286 52.85 -6.39 -18.35
CA ILE A 286 52.67 -6.50 -16.91
C ILE A 286 51.62 -7.61 -16.66
N GLU A 287 52.11 -8.74 -16.13
CA GLU A 287 51.25 -9.78 -15.55
C GLU A 287 50.42 -9.18 -14.39
N ASN A 288 49.12 -9.31 -14.46
CA ASN A 288 48.29 -9.49 -13.26
C ASN A 288 47.07 -10.31 -13.61
N THR A 289 46.94 -11.39 -12.92
CA THR A 289 45.95 -12.46 -13.02
C THR A 289 44.56 -11.93 -12.73
N ILE A 290 43.71 -11.79 -13.78
CA ILE A 290 42.27 -11.70 -13.67
C ILE A 290 41.74 -13.07 -14.02
N ASN A 291 40.93 -13.62 -13.13
CA ASN A 291 40.37 -14.95 -13.23
C ASN A 291 39.34 -14.99 -14.39
N THR A 292 39.78 -15.48 -15.55
CA THR A 292 38.99 -15.58 -16.78
C THR A 292 38.10 -16.81 -16.83
N ASP A 293 38.12 -17.65 -15.80
CA ASP A 293 37.48 -18.97 -15.82
C ASP A 293 35.95 -18.92 -15.57
N LEU A 294 35.44 -17.82 -15.02
CA LEU A 294 33.99 -17.65 -14.78
C LEU A 294 33.23 -17.26 -16.07
N LEU A 295 33.86 -16.49 -16.96
CA LEU A 295 33.23 -16.07 -18.22
C LEU A 295 33.20 -17.21 -19.25
N ASP A 296 34.25 -18.06 -19.29
CA ASP A 296 34.35 -19.16 -20.22
C ASP A 296 33.32 -20.29 -19.95
N ASN A 297 32.94 -20.50 -18.69
CA ASN A 297 31.91 -21.50 -18.36
C ASN A 297 30.48 -21.07 -18.76
N THR A 298 30.18 -19.77 -18.67
CA THR A 298 28.85 -19.26 -19.10
C THR A 298 28.73 -19.25 -20.63
N ILE A 299 29.81 -18.93 -21.35
CA ILE A 299 29.82 -18.91 -22.82
C ILE A 299 29.79 -20.32 -23.41
N GLN A 300 30.46 -21.32 -22.81
CA GLN A 300 30.44 -22.70 -23.29
C GLN A 300 29.05 -23.35 -23.18
N ASN A 301 28.25 -22.99 -22.18
CA ASN A 301 26.88 -23.52 -22.04
C ASN A 301 25.90 -22.97 -23.07
N ILE A 302 26.17 -21.82 -23.68
CA ILE A 302 25.32 -21.19 -24.71
C ILE A 302 25.61 -21.72 -26.13
N VAL A 303 26.85 -22.16 -26.40
CA VAL A 303 27.28 -22.56 -27.79
C VAL A 303 27.04 -24.05 -28.08
N THR A 304 26.68 -24.88 -27.09
CA THR A 304 26.61 -26.36 -27.23
C THR A 304 25.24 -26.94 -27.59
N ASN A 305 24.27 -26.13 -28.00
CA ASN A 305 22.99 -26.66 -28.48
C ASN A 305 22.94 -27.05 -29.96
N GLU A 306 24.09 -27.11 -30.65
CA GLU A 306 24.19 -27.82 -31.93
C GLU A 306 25.20 -28.99 -31.81
N SER A 307 24.63 -30.17 -31.94
CA SER A 307 25.23 -31.48 -31.96
C SER A 307 26.67 -31.61 -32.39
N ILE A 308 27.61 -31.80 -31.44
CA ILE A 308 28.89 -32.52 -31.68
C ILE A 308 29.17 -33.40 -30.46
N ASN A 309 29.19 -34.73 -30.67
CA ASN A 309 29.66 -35.71 -29.73
C ASN A 309 31.16 -35.55 -29.48
N ILE A 310 31.57 -35.04 -28.39
CA ILE A 310 32.93 -35.11 -27.86
C ILE A 310 32.85 -35.67 -26.45
N SER A 311 33.50 -36.81 -26.23
CA SER A 311 33.70 -37.42 -24.91
C SER A 311 34.52 -36.47 -24.06
N VAL A 312 33.91 -35.88 -23.03
CA VAL A 312 34.56 -35.06 -22.00
C VAL A 312 34.75 -35.93 -20.77
N GLU A 313 35.99 -36.06 -20.32
CA GLU A 313 36.29 -36.57 -18.99
C GLU A 313 35.64 -35.63 -17.96
N GLU A 314 34.76 -36.18 -17.11
CA GLU A 314 34.13 -35.46 -15.99
C GLU A 314 35.20 -35.06 -14.96
N ASN A 315 35.65 -33.81 -15.01
CA ASN A 315 36.20 -33.15 -13.83
C ASN A 315 35.04 -32.47 -13.09
N ASN A 316 34.48 -33.20 -12.11
CA ASN A 316 33.47 -32.69 -11.17
C ASN A 316 34.14 -31.86 -10.06
N ASP A 317 34.64 -30.69 -10.39
CA ASP A 317 34.86 -29.59 -9.42
C ASP A 317 33.96 -28.43 -9.82
N ILE A 318 32.64 -28.55 -9.53
CA ILE A 318 31.76 -27.39 -9.43
C ILE A 318 32.24 -26.67 -8.18
N GLU A 319 33.03 -25.63 -8.30
CA GLU A 319 33.28 -24.70 -7.19
C GLU A 319 31.92 -24.21 -6.70
N GLU A 320 31.54 -24.67 -5.51
CA GLU A 320 30.31 -24.27 -4.85
C GLU A 320 30.37 -22.74 -4.64
N LYS A 321 29.56 -21.99 -5.40
CA LYS A 321 29.52 -20.51 -5.37
C LYS A 321 29.35 -20.07 -3.92
N ASN A 322 30.38 -19.43 -3.33
CA ASN A 322 30.36 -19.04 -1.92
C ASN A 322 29.46 -17.82 -1.71
N LEU A 323 28.14 -18.01 -1.87
CA LEU A 323 27.14 -16.96 -1.73
C LEU A 323 27.24 -16.27 -0.36
N PRO A 324 27.03 -14.95 -0.26
CA PRO A 324 27.08 -14.23 1.00
C PRO A 324 25.83 -14.50 1.86
N HIS A 325 25.94 -14.28 3.16
CA HIS A 325 24.75 -14.08 3.99
C HIS A 325 24.10 -12.74 3.65
N ILE A 326 22.80 -12.66 3.74
CA ILE A 326 22.03 -11.45 3.41
C ILE A 326 21.23 -11.01 4.64
N ILE A 327 21.53 -9.82 5.14
CA ILE A 327 20.80 -9.15 6.21
C ILE A 327 20.09 -7.94 5.60
N THR A 328 18.79 -7.86 5.75
CA THR A 328 18.00 -6.72 5.30
C THR A 328 17.28 -6.09 6.48
N ILE A 329 17.44 -4.80 6.66
CA ILE A 329 16.87 -4.03 7.76
C ILE A 329 15.96 -2.97 7.15
N MET A 330 14.66 -3.08 7.38
CA MET A 330 13.73 -1.98 7.19
C MET A 330 13.65 -1.21 8.52
N ASN A 331 14.31 -0.06 8.57
CA ASN A 331 14.37 0.73 9.79
C ASN A 331 13.16 1.68 9.84
N GLU A 332 12.36 1.55 10.88
CA GLU A 332 11.13 2.30 11.12
C GLU A 332 11.37 3.80 11.01
N SER A 333 10.62 4.46 10.13
CA SER A 333 10.64 5.91 9.90
C SER A 333 12.02 6.51 9.59
N LEU A 334 13.00 5.71 9.11
CA LEU A 334 14.31 6.22 8.75
C LEU A 334 14.23 7.11 7.51
N ALA A 335 14.51 8.39 7.66
CA ALA A 335 14.52 9.34 6.57
C ALA A 335 15.56 10.44 6.76
N ASP A 336 16.16 10.87 5.67
CA ASP A 336 16.92 12.12 5.59
C ASP A 336 16.02 13.23 5.05
N LEU A 337 15.53 14.10 5.94
CA LEU A 337 14.60 15.17 5.56
C LEU A 337 15.29 16.28 4.73
N THR A 338 16.63 16.26 4.64
CA THR A 338 17.38 17.19 3.77
C THR A 338 17.14 16.91 2.28
N VAL A 339 16.61 15.72 1.93
CA VAL A 339 16.18 15.41 0.56
C VAL A 339 15.09 16.37 0.05
N ILE A 340 14.26 16.93 0.95
CA ILE A 340 13.28 17.95 0.61
C ILE A 340 13.99 19.30 0.46
N ASN A 341 14.65 19.78 1.52
CA ASN A 341 15.52 20.95 1.51
C ASN A 341 16.38 20.98 2.77
N ASN A 342 17.52 21.68 2.71
CA ASN A 342 18.38 21.88 3.86
C ASN A 342 17.69 22.73 4.95
N PHE A 343 17.95 22.38 6.21
CA PHE A 343 17.49 23.11 7.39
C PHE A 343 18.54 23.10 8.49
N LYS A 344 18.39 23.97 9.50
CA LYS A 344 19.37 24.07 10.58
C LYS A 344 19.16 22.99 11.63
N MET A 345 20.23 22.29 11.99
CA MET A 345 20.26 21.33 13.09
C MET A 345 21.58 21.40 13.83
N SER A 346 21.60 20.98 15.11
CA SER A 346 22.79 21.04 15.96
C SER A 346 23.90 20.08 15.53
N GLU A 347 23.50 18.91 14.98
CA GLU A 347 24.40 17.93 14.36
C GLU A 347 23.63 17.08 13.33
N ASP A 348 24.36 16.42 12.43
CA ASP A 348 23.78 15.48 11.46
C ASP A 348 23.37 14.16 12.17
N PRO A 349 22.05 13.80 12.16
CA PRO A 349 21.58 12.58 12.80
C PRO A 349 22.07 11.30 12.12
N LEU A 350 22.48 11.35 10.86
CA LEU A 350 22.96 10.24 10.05
C LEU A 350 24.48 10.30 9.80
N SER A 351 25.22 10.92 10.70
CA SER A 351 26.64 11.24 10.51
C SER A 351 27.51 10.00 10.24
N TYR A 352 27.21 8.85 10.84
CA TYR A 352 27.95 7.62 10.56
C TYR A 352 27.59 7.04 9.19
N ILE A 353 26.30 6.90 8.90
CA ILE A 353 25.81 6.40 7.60
C ILE A 353 26.37 7.27 6.47
N ASN A 354 26.35 8.61 6.63
CA ASN A 354 26.87 9.53 5.63
C ASN A 354 28.38 9.41 5.44
N SER A 355 29.13 8.98 6.47
CA SER A 355 30.59 8.78 6.42
C SER A 355 31.01 7.48 5.72
N LEU A 356 30.10 6.53 5.49
CA LEU A 356 30.43 5.26 4.85
C LEU A 356 30.75 5.48 3.35
N GLU A 357 31.93 4.99 2.94
CA GLU A 357 32.39 5.09 1.54
C GLU A 357 32.84 3.74 1.00
N LYS A 358 33.66 2.99 1.78
CA LYS A 358 34.23 1.72 1.33
C LYS A 358 33.19 0.60 1.40
N ASN A 359 33.12 -0.21 0.34
CA ASN A 359 32.23 -1.38 0.25
C ASN A 359 30.76 -0.99 0.48
N THR A 360 30.35 0.21 0.03
CA THR A 360 29.06 0.81 0.33
C THR A 360 28.42 1.41 -0.92
N ILE A 361 27.18 1.01 -1.19
CA ILE A 361 26.27 1.68 -2.13
C ILE A 361 25.27 2.48 -1.31
N LYS A 362 25.05 3.74 -1.64
CA LYS A 362 24.04 4.62 -1.01
C LYS A 362 23.18 5.24 -2.08
N GLY A 363 21.90 5.42 -1.77
CA GLY A 363 20.95 6.08 -2.64
C GLY A 363 19.63 6.34 -1.95
N ASN A 364 18.65 6.78 -2.73
CA ASN A 364 17.29 7.01 -2.26
C ASN A 364 16.34 6.00 -2.89
N VAL A 365 15.31 5.64 -2.14
CA VAL A 365 14.17 4.90 -2.65
C VAL A 365 12.89 5.71 -2.49
N HIS A 366 12.06 5.68 -3.52
CA HIS A 366 10.70 6.19 -3.47
C HIS A 366 9.78 5.10 -2.93
N VAL A 367 9.01 5.44 -1.91
CA VAL A 367 8.04 4.56 -1.26
C VAL A 367 6.62 5.04 -1.52
N SER A 368 5.64 4.15 -1.41
CA SER A 368 4.24 4.47 -1.71
C SER A 368 3.47 5.05 -0.53
N VAL A 369 4.09 5.20 0.64
CA VAL A 369 3.43 5.61 1.89
C VAL A 369 4.18 6.71 2.62
N PHE A 370 3.44 7.50 3.41
CA PHE A 370 3.98 8.59 4.23
C PHE A 370 3.41 8.51 5.65
N GLY A 371 4.28 8.60 6.64
CA GLY A 371 3.95 8.74 8.06
C GLY A 371 3.29 7.54 8.72
N ALA A 372 2.99 6.48 7.97
CA ALA A 372 2.37 5.25 8.47
C ALA A 372 2.26 4.18 7.38
N THR A 373 1.76 3.00 7.76
CA THR A 373 1.46 1.88 6.83
C THR A 373 2.73 1.18 6.34
N THR A 374 3.70 1.05 7.24
CA THR A 374 4.95 0.27 7.11
C THR A 374 4.83 -1.03 6.30
N PRO A 375 3.76 -1.88 6.47
CA PRO A 375 3.66 -3.15 5.73
C PRO A 375 3.48 -2.99 4.21
N ASN A 376 3.17 -1.80 3.70
CA ASN A 376 3.09 -1.59 2.26
C ASN A 376 4.49 -1.51 1.65
N THR A 377 5.40 -0.73 2.23
CA THR A 377 6.82 -0.69 1.84
C THR A 377 7.47 -2.07 2.00
N GLU A 378 7.20 -2.76 3.10
CA GLU A 378 7.64 -4.13 3.36
C GLU A 378 7.18 -5.10 2.26
N TRP A 379 5.90 -5.00 1.86
CA TRP A 379 5.33 -5.83 0.82
C TRP A 379 5.93 -5.52 -0.56
N GLU A 380 6.09 -4.24 -0.92
CA GLU A 380 6.73 -3.84 -2.18
C GLU A 380 8.15 -4.36 -2.27
N PHE A 381 8.95 -4.22 -1.20
CA PHE A 381 10.31 -4.74 -1.16
C PHE A 381 10.36 -6.26 -1.26
N LEU A 382 9.63 -6.99 -0.40
CA LEU A 382 9.72 -8.44 -0.31
C LEU A 382 9.12 -9.17 -1.52
N THR A 383 8.13 -8.58 -2.19
CA THR A 383 7.45 -9.25 -3.31
C THR A 383 7.76 -8.65 -4.67
N SER A 384 8.51 -7.56 -4.72
CA SER A 384 8.78 -6.78 -5.95
C SER A 384 7.50 -6.34 -6.68
N ASN A 385 6.35 -6.36 -6.00
CA ASN A 385 5.08 -5.81 -6.48
C ASN A 385 5.02 -4.30 -6.17
N SER A 386 4.06 -3.59 -6.76
CA SER A 386 3.87 -2.16 -6.50
C SER A 386 2.46 -1.85 -5.99
N MET A 387 2.38 -0.89 -5.09
CA MET A 387 1.10 -0.29 -4.66
C MET A 387 0.37 0.42 -5.81
N ALA A 388 1.04 0.66 -6.94
CA ALA A 388 0.47 1.22 -8.16
C ALA A 388 -0.76 0.47 -8.69
N PHE A 389 -0.80 -0.85 -8.52
CA PHE A 389 -1.81 -1.73 -9.11
C PHE A 389 -2.80 -2.30 -8.10
N VAL A 390 -2.80 -1.77 -6.90
CA VAL A 390 -3.81 -2.10 -5.88
C VAL A 390 -4.54 -0.84 -5.46
N PRO A 391 -5.78 -0.96 -4.99
CA PRO A 391 -6.53 0.20 -4.56
C PRO A 391 -5.79 0.99 -3.50
N TYR A 392 -5.85 2.29 -3.64
CA TYR A 392 -5.20 3.24 -2.74
C TYR A 392 -5.47 2.90 -1.26
N ARG A 393 -4.42 2.93 -0.42
CA ARG A 393 -4.46 2.62 1.02
C ARG A 393 -4.89 1.21 1.40
N THR A 394 -4.91 0.28 0.48
CA THR A 394 -5.01 -1.12 0.87
C THR A 394 -3.74 -1.54 1.61
N VAL A 395 -3.88 -2.52 2.48
CA VAL A 395 -2.75 -3.16 3.16
C VAL A 395 -2.70 -4.60 2.68
N PRO A 396 -1.85 -4.94 1.69
CA PRO A 396 -1.83 -6.26 1.07
C PRO A 396 -1.72 -7.41 2.07
N TYR A 397 -0.97 -7.24 3.15
CA TYR A 397 -0.85 -8.22 4.23
C TYR A 397 -2.17 -8.57 4.92
N GLN A 398 -3.09 -7.62 5.00
CA GLN A 398 -4.38 -7.84 5.67
C GLN A 398 -5.49 -8.29 4.72
N GLN A 399 -5.33 -8.00 3.41
CA GLN A 399 -6.42 -8.15 2.45
C GLN A 399 -6.14 -9.17 1.38
N TYR A 400 -4.89 -9.28 0.91
CA TYR A 400 -4.59 -10.04 -0.31
C TYR A 400 -3.73 -11.28 -0.07
N ILE A 401 -2.80 -11.27 0.91
CA ILE A 401 -1.96 -12.43 1.18
C ILE A 401 -2.73 -13.43 2.06
N THR A 402 -3.53 -14.24 1.41
CA THR A 402 -4.34 -15.31 2.05
C THR A 402 -3.87 -16.71 1.69
N ARG A 403 -2.83 -16.84 0.87
CA ARG A 403 -2.24 -18.07 0.33
C ARG A 403 -0.76 -17.86 0.03
N LYS A 404 -0.04 -18.95 -0.25
CA LYS A 404 1.37 -18.88 -0.68
C LYS A 404 1.53 -17.95 -1.87
N SER A 405 2.46 -17.00 -1.76
CA SER A 405 2.83 -16.03 -2.77
C SER A 405 4.35 -16.01 -2.92
N TYR A 406 4.83 -15.72 -4.12
CA TYR A 406 6.26 -15.61 -4.39
C TYR A 406 6.81 -14.30 -3.82
N SER A 407 8.04 -14.37 -3.31
CA SER A 407 8.76 -13.25 -2.70
C SER A 407 10.26 -13.47 -2.75
N LEU A 408 11.03 -12.47 -2.36
CA LEU A 408 12.47 -12.59 -2.16
C LEU A 408 12.84 -13.78 -1.24
N ALA A 409 12.06 -13.99 -0.16
CA ALA A 409 12.30 -15.12 0.73
C ALA A 409 12.08 -16.48 0.05
N THR A 410 11.08 -16.63 -0.84
CA THR A 410 10.90 -17.88 -1.60
C THR A 410 12.03 -18.10 -2.59
N LEU A 411 12.48 -17.04 -3.27
CA LEU A 411 13.54 -17.11 -4.27
C LEU A 411 14.90 -17.50 -3.63
N LEU A 412 15.25 -16.87 -2.51
CA LEU A 412 16.49 -17.19 -1.79
C LEU A 412 16.43 -18.58 -1.16
N LYS A 413 15.27 -19.00 -0.69
CA LYS A 413 15.08 -20.37 -0.17
C LYS A 413 15.29 -21.44 -1.24
N GLU A 414 14.88 -21.24 -2.48
CA GLU A 414 15.16 -22.13 -3.61
C GLU A 414 16.66 -22.26 -3.87
N GLN A 415 17.46 -21.27 -3.48
CA GLN A 415 18.91 -21.21 -3.62
C GLN A 415 19.65 -21.61 -2.32
N GLY A 416 18.97 -22.27 -1.39
CA GLY A 416 19.58 -22.88 -0.21
C GLY A 416 19.66 -21.98 1.04
N TYR A 417 19.08 -20.78 1.02
CA TYR A 417 19.05 -19.94 2.22
C TYR A 417 18.03 -20.41 3.25
N SER A 418 18.41 -20.38 4.51
CA SER A 418 17.48 -20.39 5.65
C SER A 418 16.91 -18.99 5.84
N THR A 419 15.59 -18.86 5.86
CA THR A 419 14.92 -17.55 5.82
C THR A 419 14.31 -17.17 7.16
N TYR A 420 14.79 -16.05 7.71
CA TYR A 420 14.38 -15.52 9.01
C TYR A 420 13.71 -14.15 8.83
N ALA A 421 12.46 -14.00 9.29
CA ALA A 421 11.86 -12.70 9.51
C ALA A 421 12.02 -12.31 10.98
N MET A 422 12.22 -11.03 11.27
CA MET A 422 12.25 -10.49 12.62
C MET A 422 11.53 -9.17 12.71
N HIS A 423 10.72 -8.99 13.77
CA HIS A 423 10.05 -7.73 14.10
C HIS A 423 10.02 -7.53 15.60
N SER A 424 10.65 -6.47 16.08
CA SER A 424 10.76 -6.15 17.50
C SER A 424 9.43 -5.64 18.11
N TYR A 425 8.28 -6.15 17.63
CA TYR A 425 6.96 -5.82 18.13
C TYR A 425 6.02 -7.05 18.12
N TYR A 426 4.71 -6.82 18.31
CA TYR A 426 3.72 -7.89 18.38
C TYR A 426 3.52 -8.60 17.04
N PRO A 427 3.55 -9.95 17.01
CA PRO A 427 3.51 -10.70 15.75
C PRO A 427 2.19 -10.58 14.99
N GLN A 428 1.07 -10.21 15.68
CA GLN A 428 -0.23 -10.01 15.06
C GLN A 428 -0.33 -8.68 14.29
N GLY A 429 0.62 -7.76 14.51
CA GLY A 429 0.67 -6.50 13.79
C GLY A 429 0.63 -6.73 12.28
N TYR A 430 -0.41 -6.22 11.62
CA TYR A 430 -0.66 -6.41 10.19
C TYR A 430 -0.69 -7.88 9.72
N ASN A 431 -1.07 -8.82 10.59
CA ASN A 431 -1.12 -10.27 10.30
C ASN A 431 0.25 -10.91 9.96
N ARG A 432 1.38 -10.33 10.35
CA ARG A 432 2.71 -10.84 10.01
C ARG A 432 2.94 -12.30 10.41
N ASN A 433 2.38 -12.72 11.55
CA ASN A 433 2.40 -14.13 11.97
C ASN A 433 1.71 -15.10 11.00
N ILE A 434 0.82 -14.61 10.14
CA ILE A 434 0.14 -15.38 9.09
C ILE A 434 0.87 -15.17 7.75
N VAL A 435 1.27 -13.96 7.45
CA VAL A 435 1.81 -13.56 6.16
C VAL A 435 3.21 -14.11 5.93
N TYR A 436 4.13 -13.98 6.89
CA TYR A 436 5.52 -14.39 6.69
C TYR A 436 5.68 -15.86 6.29
N PRO A 437 4.98 -16.83 6.90
CA PRO A 437 5.00 -18.21 6.39
C PRO A 437 4.46 -18.37 4.97
N LEU A 438 3.48 -17.53 4.58
CA LEU A 438 2.87 -17.58 3.25
C LEU A 438 3.77 -17.00 2.15
N ILE A 439 4.68 -16.10 2.51
CA ILE A 439 5.66 -15.50 1.60
C ILE A 439 7.05 -16.12 1.73
N GLY A 440 7.18 -17.27 2.39
CA GLY A 440 8.37 -18.11 2.31
C GLY A 440 9.29 -18.12 3.52
N PHE A 441 9.08 -17.30 4.56
CA PHE A 441 9.95 -17.32 5.74
C PHE A 441 9.78 -18.61 6.54
N ASP A 442 10.92 -19.22 6.95
CA ASP A 442 10.96 -20.42 7.78
C ASP A 442 10.72 -20.12 9.25
N LYS A 443 11.23 -18.98 9.72
CA LYS A 443 11.15 -18.57 11.12
C LYS A 443 10.76 -17.11 11.23
N PHE A 444 9.98 -16.81 12.26
CA PHE A 444 9.60 -15.44 12.63
C PHE A 444 9.94 -15.17 14.09
N LEU A 445 10.95 -14.32 14.31
CA LEU A 445 11.32 -13.81 15.63
C LEU A 445 10.55 -12.51 15.87
N HIS A 446 9.98 -12.36 17.06
CA HIS A 446 9.19 -11.20 17.44
C HIS A 446 9.34 -10.89 18.93
N MET A 447 8.81 -9.79 19.41
CA MET A 447 8.94 -9.31 20.79
C MET A 447 8.83 -10.42 21.85
N ASN A 448 7.92 -11.39 21.68
CA ASN A 448 7.68 -12.44 22.68
C ASN A 448 8.80 -13.51 22.76
N ASN A 449 9.67 -13.61 21.76
CA ASN A 449 10.75 -14.61 21.70
C ASN A 449 12.15 -14.00 21.48
N MET A 450 12.26 -12.68 21.33
CA MET A 450 13.52 -11.94 21.36
C MET A 450 14.08 -11.91 22.80
N LYS A 451 15.40 -11.81 22.93
CA LYS A 451 16.10 -11.82 24.22
C LYS A 451 16.72 -10.45 24.51
N ASN A 452 16.82 -10.12 25.79
CA ASN A 452 17.54 -8.94 26.30
C ASN A 452 17.11 -7.61 25.68
N VAL A 453 15.84 -7.49 25.29
CA VAL A 453 15.30 -6.30 24.65
C VAL A 453 15.39 -5.11 25.59
N GLN A 454 16.03 -4.04 25.14
CA GLN A 454 16.05 -2.74 25.78
C GLN A 454 15.04 -1.81 25.10
N TYR A 455 14.69 -0.72 25.74
CA TYR A 455 13.65 0.18 25.27
C TYR A 455 14.13 1.64 25.26
N ILE A 456 13.84 2.33 24.18
CA ILE A 456 13.87 3.79 24.12
C ILE A 456 12.43 4.25 23.99
N ARG A 457 12.00 5.13 24.91
CA ARG A 457 10.57 5.43 25.10
C ARG A 457 9.80 4.12 25.40
N GLU A 458 8.75 3.83 24.65
CA GLU A 458 7.94 2.63 24.79
C GLU A 458 8.26 1.53 23.77
N TYR A 459 9.28 1.75 22.92
CA TYR A 459 9.62 0.84 21.84
C TYR A 459 10.97 0.16 22.06
N PRO A 460 11.11 -1.11 21.65
CA PRO A 460 12.39 -1.78 21.60
C PRO A 460 13.42 -0.99 20.82
N ASP A 461 14.62 -0.84 21.38
CA ASP A 461 15.69 -0.12 20.71
C ASP A 461 16.32 -0.93 19.56
N ASP A 462 16.92 -0.22 18.61
CA ASP A 462 17.53 -0.84 17.43
C ASP A 462 18.73 -1.67 17.82
N LYS A 463 19.52 -1.23 18.81
CA LYS A 463 20.70 -1.98 19.24
C LYS A 463 20.35 -3.37 19.75
N SER A 464 19.39 -3.52 20.66
CA SER A 464 18.99 -4.83 21.16
C SER A 464 18.25 -5.66 20.10
N THR A 465 17.60 -5.01 19.13
CA THR A 465 17.07 -5.67 17.94
C THR A 465 18.23 -6.28 17.14
N TYR A 466 19.33 -5.55 16.94
CA TYR A 466 20.51 -6.04 16.22
C TYR A 466 21.29 -7.11 17.00
N ASP A 467 21.30 -7.06 18.34
CA ASP A 467 21.84 -8.16 19.18
C ASP A 467 21.10 -9.49 18.87
N ASN A 468 19.81 -9.44 18.57
CA ASN A 468 19.05 -10.62 18.17
C ASN A 468 19.36 -11.07 16.73
N ILE A 469 19.73 -10.18 15.80
CA ILE A 469 20.31 -10.56 14.49
C ILE A 469 21.62 -11.29 14.71
N ILE A 470 22.54 -10.72 15.48
CA ILE A 470 23.83 -11.32 15.81
C ILE A 470 23.66 -12.72 16.41
N SER A 471 22.68 -12.87 17.32
CA SER A 471 22.39 -14.17 17.93
C SER A 471 21.92 -15.24 16.92
N ILE A 472 21.27 -14.88 15.82
CA ILE A 472 20.94 -15.83 14.74
C ILE A 472 22.25 -16.38 14.14
N PHE A 473 23.21 -15.50 13.85
CA PHE A 473 24.48 -15.85 13.24
C PHE A 473 25.38 -16.65 14.16
N GLU A 474 25.42 -16.34 15.47
CA GLU A 474 26.16 -17.10 16.48
C GLU A 474 25.62 -18.52 16.68
N ASN A 475 24.33 -18.74 16.43
CA ASN A 475 23.66 -20.02 16.62
C ASN A 475 23.32 -20.74 15.31
N LYS A 476 23.82 -20.27 14.15
CA LYS A 476 23.60 -20.93 12.87
C LYS A 476 24.29 -22.30 12.81
N LYS A 477 23.77 -23.16 11.95
CA LYS A 477 24.43 -24.43 11.66
C LYS A 477 25.64 -24.20 10.77
N GLU A 478 26.58 -25.16 10.81
CA GLU A 478 27.67 -25.18 9.85
C GLU A 478 27.14 -25.19 8.42
N ASN A 479 27.72 -24.40 7.53
CA ASN A 479 27.30 -24.21 6.12
C ASN A 479 25.88 -23.66 5.91
N GLU A 480 25.20 -23.20 6.97
CA GLU A 480 23.88 -22.57 6.83
C GLU A 480 24.07 -21.16 6.24
N LYS A 481 23.49 -20.90 5.06
CA LYS A 481 23.34 -19.55 4.50
C LYS A 481 22.08 -18.90 5.03
N ILE A 482 22.17 -17.66 5.46
CA ILE A 482 21.09 -16.96 6.14
C ILE A 482 20.63 -15.78 5.28
N PHE A 483 19.32 -15.73 5.03
CA PHE A 483 18.60 -14.51 4.70
C PHE A 483 17.80 -14.06 5.91
N ASN A 484 18.13 -12.89 6.44
CA ASN A 484 17.40 -12.28 7.54
C ASN A 484 16.75 -10.97 7.08
N PHE A 485 15.45 -10.85 7.23
CA PHE A 485 14.68 -9.60 7.08
C PHE A 485 14.23 -9.11 8.44
N THR A 486 14.68 -7.94 8.83
CA THR A 486 14.38 -7.33 10.13
C THR A 486 13.65 -6.01 9.97
N LEU A 487 12.53 -5.87 10.66
CA LEU A 487 11.81 -4.62 10.84
C LEU A 487 12.04 -4.10 12.27
N THR A 488 12.52 -2.86 12.40
CA THR A 488 12.73 -2.21 13.70
C THR A 488 11.47 -1.50 14.21
N MET A 489 11.55 -0.86 15.38
CA MET A 489 10.39 -0.20 15.98
C MET A 489 10.77 1.09 16.74
N GLN A 490 12.05 1.34 17.00
CA GLN A 490 12.55 2.41 17.87
C GLN A 490 11.99 3.80 17.50
N ASN A 491 11.96 4.10 16.20
CA ASN A 491 11.60 5.42 15.70
C ASN A 491 10.11 5.61 15.46
N HIS A 492 9.27 4.65 15.84
CA HIS A 492 7.81 4.75 15.64
C HIS A 492 7.23 6.00 16.33
N GLY A 493 6.32 6.71 15.65
CA GLY A 493 5.58 7.86 16.22
C GLY A 493 4.72 7.45 17.45
N SER A 494 4.17 8.36 18.22
CA SER A 494 4.25 9.81 18.13
C SER A 494 5.52 10.33 18.80
N TYR A 495 6.03 11.46 18.37
CA TYR A 495 7.27 12.05 18.91
C TYR A 495 6.92 13.09 19.99
N THR A 496 6.25 12.64 21.06
CA THR A 496 5.69 13.51 22.13
C THR A 496 5.99 12.98 23.53
N ASP A 497 7.04 12.17 23.70
CA ASP A 497 7.44 11.67 25.01
C ASP A 497 8.22 12.78 25.77
N GLU A 498 7.61 13.30 26.84
CA GLU A 498 8.19 14.35 27.68
C GLU A 498 9.39 13.87 28.51
N ASN A 499 9.56 12.55 28.69
CA ASN A 499 10.67 11.96 29.44
C ASN A 499 11.89 11.68 28.56
N PHE A 500 11.73 11.73 27.23
CA PHE A 500 12.85 11.54 26.30
C PHE A 500 13.66 12.83 26.17
N THR A 501 14.97 12.75 26.36
CA THR A 501 15.87 13.90 26.23
C THR A 501 16.32 14.03 24.77
N ASN A 502 15.93 15.12 24.12
CA ASN A 502 16.37 15.43 22.78
C ASN A 502 17.87 15.78 22.77
N THR A 503 18.66 15.06 22.00
CA THR A 503 20.10 15.30 21.79
C THR A 503 20.35 16.21 20.59
N ILE A 504 19.43 16.21 19.61
CA ILE A 504 19.48 17.08 18.43
C ILE A 504 18.39 18.14 18.53
N ILE A 505 18.77 19.38 18.28
CA ILE A 505 17.89 20.52 18.22
C ILE A 505 17.95 21.11 16.82
N ALA A 506 16.82 21.18 16.16
CA ALA A 506 16.65 21.77 14.84
C ALA A 506 15.81 23.06 14.91
N GLU A 507 16.02 23.98 13.98
CA GLU A 507 15.27 25.23 13.80
C GLU A 507 15.06 26.00 15.13
N ASN A 508 16.13 26.08 15.94
CA ASN A 508 16.14 26.68 17.28
C ASN A 508 15.11 26.10 18.28
N GLY A 509 14.65 24.88 18.05
CA GLY A 509 13.68 24.19 18.91
C GLY A 509 12.21 24.48 18.61
N GLU A 510 11.93 25.12 17.49
CA GLU A 510 10.57 25.51 17.09
C GLU A 510 9.63 24.31 16.92
N TYR A 511 10.17 23.13 16.49
CA TYR A 511 9.42 21.92 16.18
C TYR A 511 9.77 20.76 17.14
N PRO A 512 9.02 20.59 18.24
CA PRO A 512 9.34 19.57 19.26
C PRO A 512 9.35 18.13 18.76
N LYS A 513 8.42 17.77 17.87
CA LYS A 513 8.37 16.40 17.31
C LYS A 513 9.57 16.15 16.40
N LEU A 514 9.95 17.13 15.57
CA LEU A 514 11.14 17.06 14.73
C LEU A 514 12.39 16.83 15.59
N ASN A 515 12.57 17.57 16.70
CA ASN A 515 13.73 17.42 17.58
C ASN A 515 13.79 16.02 18.19
N GLN A 516 12.68 15.49 18.65
CA GLN A 516 12.60 14.13 19.19
C GLN A 516 12.90 13.09 18.12
N TYR A 517 12.30 13.24 16.93
CA TYR A 517 12.54 12.37 15.79
C TYR A 517 14.03 12.32 15.39
N LEU A 518 14.67 13.47 15.17
CA LEU A 518 16.09 13.52 14.79
C LEU A 518 17.01 12.90 15.83
N SER A 519 16.68 13.07 17.11
CA SER A 519 17.42 12.46 18.21
C SER A 519 17.29 10.94 18.22
N LEU A 520 16.10 10.40 17.85
CA LEU A 520 15.90 8.94 17.69
C LEU A 520 16.64 8.39 16.47
N ILE A 521 16.67 9.11 15.36
CA ILE A 521 17.44 8.73 14.16
C ILE A 521 18.94 8.65 14.49
N LYS A 522 19.45 9.55 15.35
CA LYS A 522 20.83 9.47 15.82
C LYS A 522 21.13 8.17 16.59
N GLU A 523 20.19 7.69 17.40
CA GLU A 523 20.34 6.41 18.08
C GLU A 523 20.31 5.23 17.08
N SER A 524 19.52 5.30 16.00
CA SER A 524 19.55 4.31 14.92
C SER A 524 20.88 4.31 14.17
N ASP A 525 21.46 5.49 13.88
CA ASP A 525 22.77 5.65 13.26
C ASP A 525 23.88 5.00 14.12
N ASN A 526 23.83 5.23 15.44
CA ASN A 526 24.73 4.60 16.42
C ASN A 526 24.55 3.07 16.47
N ALA A 527 23.33 2.59 16.46
CA ALA A 527 23.01 1.16 16.46
C ALA A 527 23.49 0.49 15.17
N PHE A 528 23.32 1.15 14.01
CA PHE A 528 23.80 0.63 12.73
C PHE A 528 25.34 0.52 12.73
N LYS A 529 26.03 1.53 13.24
CA LYS A 529 27.49 1.44 13.46
C LYS A 529 27.86 0.22 14.27
N TYR A 530 27.18 -0.03 15.39
CA TYR A 530 27.42 -1.19 16.24
C TYR A 530 27.27 -2.51 15.46
N LEU A 531 26.24 -2.62 14.63
CA LEU A 531 26.01 -3.81 13.81
C LEU A 531 27.12 -4.02 12.78
N LEU A 532 27.51 -2.96 12.05
CA LEU A 532 28.57 -3.04 11.06
C LEU A 532 29.92 -3.36 11.70
N ASP A 533 30.23 -2.80 12.87
CA ASP A 533 31.48 -3.11 13.61
C ASP A 533 31.58 -4.60 13.98
N TYR A 534 30.44 -5.27 14.28
CA TYR A 534 30.41 -6.72 14.50
C TYR A 534 30.65 -7.50 13.20
N PHE A 535 29.92 -7.21 12.14
CA PHE A 535 30.01 -7.99 10.90
C PHE A 535 31.28 -7.70 10.09
N LYS A 536 31.96 -6.59 10.32
CA LYS A 536 33.24 -6.29 9.72
C LYS A 536 34.32 -7.34 10.04
N GLU A 537 34.25 -7.92 11.22
CA GLU A 537 35.21 -8.98 11.69
C GLU A 537 34.59 -10.39 11.50
N TYR A 538 33.40 -10.51 10.90
CA TYR A 538 32.76 -11.81 10.69
C TYR A 538 33.47 -12.61 9.58
N PRO A 539 33.75 -13.93 9.78
CA PRO A 539 34.67 -14.68 8.88
C PRO A 539 34.04 -15.05 7.52
N GLU A 540 32.73 -15.02 7.39
CA GLU A 540 32.01 -15.35 6.15
C GLU A 540 31.56 -14.08 5.46
N PRO A 541 31.34 -14.09 4.12
CA PRO A 541 30.83 -12.93 3.40
C PRO A 541 29.41 -12.58 3.83
N VAL A 542 29.19 -11.30 4.12
CA VAL A 542 27.91 -10.74 4.57
C VAL A 542 27.58 -9.47 3.79
N ILE A 543 26.35 -9.38 3.34
CA ILE A 543 25.74 -8.15 2.79
C ILE A 543 24.70 -7.65 3.79
N ILE A 544 24.72 -6.36 4.08
CA ILE A 544 23.74 -5.69 4.92
C ILE A 544 23.09 -4.58 4.08
N LEU A 545 21.80 -4.72 3.80
CA LEU A 545 20.95 -3.68 3.24
C LEU A 545 20.15 -3.04 4.39
N MET A 546 20.18 -1.71 4.52
CA MET A 546 19.27 -0.97 5.38
C MET A 546 18.54 0.11 4.56
N PHE A 547 17.25 0.28 4.80
CA PHE A 547 16.42 1.32 4.16
C PHE A 547 15.30 1.76 5.08
N GLY A 548 14.76 2.97 4.82
CA GLY A 548 13.58 3.49 5.54
C GLY A 548 12.27 3.06 4.89
N ASP A 549 11.24 2.85 5.70
CA ASP A 549 9.90 2.47 5.22
C ASP A 549 9.05 3.66 4.79
N HIS A 550 9.18 4.80 5.44
CA HIS A 550 8.52 6.07 5.12
C HIS A 550 9.14 7.23 5.92
N GLN A 551 8.85 8.47 5.51
CA GLN A 551 9.18 9.64 6.31
C GLN A 551 8.26 9.73 7.54
N PRO A 552 8.69 10.42 8.63
CA PRO A 552 7.93 10.54 9.87
C PRO A 552 6.72 11.45 9.74
N TYR A 553 5.69 11.23 10.57
CA TYR A 553 4.60 12.18 10.75
C TYR A 553 4.92 13.13 11.91
N ILE A 554 5.53 14.25 11.58
CA ILE A 554 5.91 15.35 12.50
C ILE A 554 5.00 16.57 12.26
N GLU A 555 5.46 17.79 12.67
CA GLU A 555 4.70 19.03 12.45
C GLU A 555 4.47 19.30 10.95
N ASP A 556 3.22 19.48 10.53
CA ASP A 556 2.87 19.81 9.14
C ASP A 556 3.51 21.16 8.74
N GLU A 557 3.58 22.13 9.66
CA GLU A 557 4.18 23.44 9.45
C GLU A 557 5.67 23.34 9.10
N PHE A 558 6.37 22.32 9.59
CA PHE A 558 7.77 22.09 9.23
C PHE A 558 7.90 21.60 7.78
N TYR A 559 7.07 20.64 7.37
CA TYR A 559 7.04 20.19 5.98
C TYR A 559 6.66 21.32 5.03
N ASP A 560 5.66 22.12 5.37
CA ASP A 560 5.24 23.28 4.58
C ASP A 560 6.38 24.31 4.42
N LYS A 561 7.16 24.52 5.47
CA LYS A 561 8.35 25.39 5.44
C LYS A 561 9.43 24.83 4.50
N LEU A 562 9.73 23.52 4.56
CA LEU A 562 10.73 22.92 3.68
C LEU A 562 10.29 22.98 2.22
N LEU A 563 9.05 22.62 1.92
CA LEU A 563 8.50 22.63 0.58
C LEU A 563 8.48 24.04 -0.02
N SER A 564 7.95 25.03 0.73
CA SER A 564 7.86 26.42 0.26
C SER A 564 9.22 27.11 0.09
N SER A 565 10.26 26.59 0.73
CA SER A 565 11.63 27.11 0.55
C SER A 565 12.33 26.54 -0.70
N ARG A 566 11.79 25.49 -1.32
CA ARG A 566 12.34 24.86 -2.53
C ARG A 566 11.44 25.02 -3.75
N PHE A 567 10.12 24.95 -3.60
CA PHE A 567 9.15 24.92 -4.68
C PHE A 567 8.26 26.16 -4.65
N GLU A 568 8.02 26.78 -5.82
CA GLU A 568 7.04 27.87 -5.95
C GLU A 568 5.61 27.35 -5.77
N ASP A 569 5.32 26.17 -6.30
CA ASP A 569 4.05 25.44 -6.12
C ASP A 569 4.28 24.23 -5.21
N THR A 570 3.96 24.37 -3.92
CA THR A 570 4.05 23.29 -2.92
C THR A 570 3.01 22.18 -3.13
N GLU A 571 1.97 22.47 -3.92
CA GLU A 571 0.93 21.52 -4.29
C GLU A 571 1.29 20.74 -5.55
N SER A 572 2.38 21.09 -6.24
CA SER A 572 2.88 20.32 -7.37
C SER A 572 3.18 18.86 -6.97
N LYS A 573 3.06 17.96 -7.92
CA LYS A 573 3.35 16.53 -7.68
C LYS A 573 4.82 16.30 -7.34
N GLU A 574 5.72 17.00 -8.01
CA GLU A 574 7.15 16.96 -7.74
C GLU A 574 7.45 17.36 -6.28
N ALA A 575 6.86 18.46 -5.80
CA ALA A 575 7.02 18.89 -4.42
C ALA A 575 6.53 17.82 -3.43
N LYS A 576 5.34 17.30 -3.67
CA LYS A 576 4.72 16.29 -2.80
C LYS A 576 5.46 14.96 -2.79
N GLU A 577 6.01 14.54 -3.93
CA GLU A 577 6.74 13.27 -4.06
C GLU A 577 8.02 13.26 -3.20
N THR A 578 8.62 14.42 -2.91
CA THR A 578 9.78 14.51 -2.02
C THR A 578 9.53 13.98 -0.61
N LYS A 579 8.26 13.95 -0.16
CA LYS A 579 7.85 13.38 1.14
C LYS A 579 7.82 11.84 1.14
N TYR A 580 7.99 11.21 -0.02
CA TYR A 580 7.97 9.75 -0.20
C TYR A 580 9.36 9.18 -0.48
N ILE A 581 10.43 9.96 -0.22
CA ILE A 581 11.81 9.54 -0.42
C ILE A 581 12.43 9.14 0.90
N THR A 582 13.06 7.96 0.94
CA THR A 582 13.81 7.44 2.09
C THR A 582 15.20 6.94 1.64
N PRO A 583 16.23 6.96 2.50
CA PRO A 583 17.54 6.48 2.15
C PRO A 583 17.62 4.95 2.13
N TYR A 584 18.54 4.40 1.32
CA TYR A 584 19.01 3.02 1.46
C TYR A 584 20.54 2.95 1.45
N ILE A 585 21.06 1.93 2.12
CA ILE A 585 22.49 1.62 2.19
C ILE A 585 22.67 0.11 1.99
N ILE A 586 23.54 -0.29 1.06
CA ILE A 586 24.05 -1.67 0.94
C ILE A 586 25.51 -1.64 1.30
N TRP A 587 25.88 -2.45 2.29
CA TRP A 587 27.26 -2.58 2.77
C TRP A 587 27.70 -4.05 2.75
N THR A 588 28.98 -4.28 2.42
CA THR A 588 29.58 -5.62 2.45
C THR A 588 30.78 -5.66 3.38
N ASN A 589 31.03 -6.79 4.05
CA ASN A 589 32.24 -6.99 4.86
C ASN A 589 33.44 -7.46 4.03
N TYR A 590 33.29 -7.57 2.74
CA TYR A 590 34.32 -7.93 1.76
C TYR A 590 34.49 -6.85 0.71
N ASP A 591 35.60 -6.88 -0.03
CA ASP A 591 35.85 -5.90 -1.07
C ASP A 591 34.91 -6.14 -2.25
N TYR A 592 34.16 -5.10 -2.62
CA TYR A 592 33.19 -5.10 -3.68
C TYR A 592 33.35 -3.83 -4.54
N ASP A 593 33.35 -3.98 -5.86
CA ASP A 593 33.47 -2.83 -6.78
C ASP A 593 32.12 -2.11 -6.95
N TYR A 594 31.83 -1.24 -6.01
CA TYR A 594 30.61 -0.41 -6.00
C TYR A 594 30.69 0.80 -6.94
N LYS A 595 31.86 1.15 -7.48
CA LYS A 595 32.06 2.33 -8.33
C LYS A 595 31.37 2.22 -9.69
N SER A 596 31.08 1.00 -10.13
CA SER A 596 30.29 0.72 -11.33
C SER A 596 28.79 1.03 -11.17
N TYR A 597 28.31 1.16 -9.93
CA TYR A 597 26.91 1.43 -9.62
C TYR A 597 26.64 2.93 -9.47
N ASN A 598 26.38 3.60 -10.59
CA ASN A 598 25.76 4.92 -10.57
C ASN A 598 24.25 4.73 -10.71
N ILE A 599 23.59 4.39 -9.59
CA ILE A 599 22.18 4.05 -9.58
C ILE A 599 21.40 5.35 -9.34
N PRO A 600 20.51 5.76 -10.23
CA PRO A 600 19.58 6.85 -9.97
C PRO A 600 18.64 6.47 -8.80
N ASP A 601 17.91 7.43 -8.27
CA ASP A 601 16.82 7.13 -7.32
C ASP A 601 15.87 6.12 -7.95
N ILE A 602 15.50 5.09 -7.20
CA ILE A 602 14.62 3.99 -7.66
C ILE A 602 13.41 3.86 -6.72
N SER A 603 12.36 3.21 -7.15
CA SER A 603 11.30 2.84 -6.20
C SER A 603 11.59 1.52 -5.49
N ILE A 604 10.98 1.36 -4.32
CA ILE A 604 11.26 0.27 -3.38
C ILE A 604 11.05 -1.13 -3.96
N ASN A 605 10.14 -1.28 -4.94
CA ASN A 605 9.88 -2.55 -5.63
C ASN A 605 11.06 -3.06 -6.47
N TYR A 606 12.02 -2.20 -6.84
CA TYR A 606 13.25 -2.57 -7.55
C TYR A 606 14.43 -2.89 -6.62
N LEU A 607 14.35 -2.48 -5.34
CA LEU A 607 15.47 -2.59 -4.41
C LEU A 607 15.87 -4.06 -4.14
N SER A 608 14.91 -4.99 -4.17
CA SER A 608 15.19 -6.43 -4.03
C SER A 608 16.00 -6.97 -5.22
N SER A 609 15.70 -6.53 -6.45
CA SER A 609 16.47 -6.92 -7.64
C SER A 609 17.90 -6.40 -7.59
N LEU A 610 18.10 -5.14 -7.17
CA LEU A 610 19.43 -4.58 -6.93
C LEU A 610 20.21 -5.37 -5.85
N LEU A 611 19.54 -5.78 -4.77
CA LEU A 611 20.16 -6.60 -3.73
C LEU A 611 20.63 -7.96 -4.28
N LEU A 612 19.83 -8.58 -5.15
CA LEU A 612 20.19 -9.85 -5.80
C LEU A 612 21.43 -9.69 -6.70
N ASP A 613 21.56 -8.57 -7.43
CA ASP A 613 22.76 -8.25 -8.22
C ASP A 613 24.01 -8.17 -7.33
N VAL A 614 23.93 -7.39 -6.26
CA VAL A 614 25.06 -7.22 -5.31
C VAL A 614 25.43 -8.53 -4.62
N ALA A 615 24.45 -9.41 -4.40
CA ALA A 615 24.65 -10.73 -3.78
C ALA A 615 25.11 -11.79 -4.79
N GLU A 616 25.13 -11.48 -6.07
CA GLU A 616 25.40 -12.43 -7.17
C GLU A 616 24.51 -13.68 -7.11
N VAL A 617 23.25 -13.50 -6.74
CA VAL A 617 22.23 -14.54 -6.59
C VAL A 617 21.33 -14.54 -7.81
N ASP A 618 20.97 -15.73 -8.28
CA ASP A 618 20.16 -15.88 -9.48
C ASP A 618 18.78 -15.23 -9.33
N LYS A 619 18.34 -14.56 -10.39
CA LYS A 619 17.05 -13.88 -10.48
C LYS A 619 15.97 -14.74 -11.12
N SER A 620 14.71 -14.41 -10.86
CA SER A 620 13.59 -14.93 -11.63
C SER A 620 13.31 -14.02 -12.83
N LEU A 621 12.59 -14.54 -13.84
CA LEU A 621 12.15 -13.74 -15.00
C LEU A 621 11.37 -12.48 -14.59
N TYR A 622 10.68 -12.52 -13.46
CA TYR A 622 10.00 -11.34 -12.91
C TYR A 622 10.98 -10.24 -12.49
N HIS A 623 12.11 -10.59 -11.85
CA HIS A 623 13.14 -9.61 -11.50
C HIS A 623 13.87 -9.08 -12.76
N GLU A 624 14.14 -9.93 -13.73
CA GLU A 624 14.74 -9.53 -15.00
C GLU A 624 13.83 -8.53 -15.77
N PHE A 625 12.51 -8.82 -15.80
CA PHE A 625 11.55 -7.87 -16.36
C PHE A 625 11.59 -6.51 -15.62
N LEU A 626 11.70 -6.53 -14.30
CA LEU A 626 11.76 -5.31 -13.49
C LEU A 626 13.04 -4.53 -13.73
N ASP A 627 14.17 -5.19 -13.96
CA ASP A 627 15.42 -4.51 -14.31
C ASP A 627 15.31 -3.82 -15.66
N ASN A 628 14.73 -4.50 -16.66
CA ASN A 628 14.45 -3.89 -17.98
C ASN A 628 13.49 -2.70 -17.85
N LEU A 629 12.44 -2.80 -17.03
CA LEU A 629 11.49 -1.70 -16.80
C LEU A 629 12.18 -0.51 -16.12
N ARG A 630 13.06 -0.77 -15.14
CA ARG A 630 13.81 0.25 -14.38
C ARG A 630 14.70 1.12 -15.27
N GLU A 631 15.22 0.59 -16.36
CA GLU A 631 16.01 1.37 -17.33
C GLU A 631 15.24 2.53 -17.96
N PHE A 632 13.93 2.44 -18.02
CA PHE A 632 13.04 3.46 -18.60
C PHE A 632 12.21 4.19 -17.53
N VAL A 633 11.78 3.48 -16.51
CA VAL A 633 10.90 3.97 -15.44
C VAL A 633 11.50 3.60 -14.08
N PRO A 634 12.52 4.33 -13.61
CA PRO A 634 13.21 4.02 -12.36
C PRO A 634 12.32 4.18 -11.12
N VAL A 635 11.27 4.97 -11.18
CA VAL A 635 10.35 5.19 -10.06
C VAL A 635 8.93 4.83 -10.46
N ILE A 636 8.30 3.93 -9.70
CA ILE A 636 6.89 3.58 -9.80
C ILE A 636 6.34 3.31 -8.41
N THR A 637 5.42 4.16 -7.94
CA THR A 637 4.81 4.12 -6.60
C THR A 637 3.29 4.10 -6.70
N GLY A 638 2.60 4.02 -5.58
CA GLY A 638 1.14 4.20 -5.53
C GLY A 638 0.65 5.58 -5.98
N ASN A 639 1.55 6.56 -6.09
CA ASN A 639 1.24 7.94 -6.45
C ASN A 639 1.36 8.23 -7.96
N GLY A 640 2.21 7.49 -8.67
CA GLY A 640 2.50 7.67 -10.08
C GLY A 640 3.85 7.06 -10.46
N TYR A 641 4.43 7.48 -11.59
CA TYR A 641 5.73 7.02 -12.02
C TYR A 641 6.57 8.14 -12.66
N THR A 642 7.89 7.97 -12.62
CA THR A 642 8.84 8.93 -13.16
C THR A 642 9.78 8.21 -14.14
N ASP A 643 10.04 8.81 -15.29
CA ASP A 643 10.99 8.30 -16.28
C ASP A 643 12.45 8.73 -15.96
N VAL A 644 13.39 8.25 -16.74
CA VAL A 644 14.83 8.57 -16.58
C VAL A 644 15.19 10.04 -16.80
N GLU A 645 14.29 10.81 -17.41
CA GLU A 645 14.43 12.26 -17.60
C GLU A 645 13.82 13.06 -16.42
N ASN A 646 13.32 12.36 -15.38
CA ASN A 646 12.59 12.91 -14.24
C ASN A 646 11.24 13.56 -14.59
N ASN A 647 10.59 13.13 -15.68
CA ASN A 647 9.21 13.52 -15.96
C ASN A 647 8.26 12.67 -15.15
N TYR A 648 7.34 13.31 -14.43
CA TYR A 648 6.33 12.65 -13.62
C TYR A 648 5.03 12.42 -14.38
N TYR A 649 4.49 11.19 -14.30
CA TYR A 649 3.25 10.77 -14.95
C TYR A 649 2.24 10.15 -13.98
N ASN A 650 0.95 10.33 -14.30
CA ASN A 650 -0.11 9.54 -13.66
C ASN A 650 -0.34 8.23 -14.43
N PHE A 651 -0.96 7.25 -13.78
CA PHE A 651 -1.38 6.00 -14.45
C PHE A 651 -2.49 6.17 -15.49
N THR A 652 -3.13 7.34 -15.54
CA THR A 652 -4.11 7.70 -16.57
C THR A 652 -3.50 8.34 -17.81
N ASP A 653 -2.24 8.73 -17.75
CA ASP A 653 -1.54 9.41 -18.85
C ASP A 653 -1.15 8.37 -19.92
N THR A 654 -1.21 8.76 -21.18
CA THR A 654 -0.71 7.92 -22.28
C THR A 654 0.71 8.34 -22.59
N THR A 655 1.67 7.47 -22.35
CA THR A 655 3.10 7.69 -22.50
C THR A 655 3.74 6.56 -23.32
N PRO A 656 4.98 6.68 -23.78
CA PRO A 656 5.72 5.58 -24.39
C PRO A 656 5.82 4.33 -23.47
N PHE A 657 5.73 4.53 -22.15
CA PHE A 657 5.89 3.48 -21.15
C PHE A 657 4.58 2.79 -20.77
N THR A 658 3.42 3.26 -21.28
CA THR A 658 2.08 2.75 -20.90
C THR A 658 1.98 1.22 -21.06
N ASN A 659 2.60 0.65 -22.11
CA ASN A 659 2.56 -0.79 -22.34
C ASN A 659 3.40 -1.55 -21.28
N LEU A 660 4.60 -1.10 -20.98
CA LEU A 660 5.47 -1.69 -19.96
C LEU A 660 4.81 -1.65 -18.56
N ILE A 661 4.16 -0.53 -18.22
CA ILE A 661 3.40 -0.41 -16.98
C ILE A 661 2.24 -1.41 -16.94
N LYS A 662 1.52 -1.63 -18.05
CA LYS A 662 0.47 -2.66 -18.15
C LYS A 662 1.04 -4.07 -18.01
N GLN A 663 2.16 -4.38 -18.63
CA GLN A 663 2.83 -5.67 -18.50
C GLN A 663 3.23 -5.95 -17.04
N TYR A 664 3.76 -4.95 -16.32
CA TYR A 664 4.04 -5.07 -14.89
C TYR A 664 2.78 -5.38 -14.08
N ASN A 665 1.67 -4.69 -14.35
CA ASN A 665 0.39 -4.99 -13.71
C ASN A 665 -0.07 -6.43 -13.99
N TYR A 666 0.14 -6.96 -15.20
CA TYR A 666 -0.21 -8.34 -15.53
C TYR A 666 0.62 -9.35 -14.73
N LEU A 667 1.93 -9.13 -14.62
CA LEU A 667 2.82 -9.97 -13.82
C LEU A 667 2.42 -9.96 -12.35
N GLN A 668 2.20 -8.78 -11.77
CA GLN A 668 1.72 -8.65 -10.39
C GLN A 668 0.36 -9.31 -10.19
N TYR A 669 -0.59 -9.13 -11.12
CA TYR A 669 -1.90 -9.78 -11.03
C TYR A 669 -1.76 -11.30 -11.04
N ASN A 670 -0.90 -11.85 -11.88
CA ASN A 670 -0.61 -13.29 -11.91
C ASN A 670 -0.01 -13.77 -10.59
N ASN A 671 0.96 -13.05 -10.02
CA ASN A 671 1.53 -13.39 -8.71
C ASN A 671 0.48 -13.40 -7.59
N MET A 672 -0.33 -12.36 -7.53
CA MET A 672 -1.16 -12.09 -6.35
C MET A 672 -2.60 -12.61 -6.46
N PHE A 673 -3.22 -12.50 -7.63
CA PHE A 673 -4.67 -12.61 -7.77
C PHE A 673 -5.14 -13.75 -8.65
N ASP A 674 -4.38 -14.17 -9.69
CA ASP A 674 -4.75 -15.32 -10.50
C ASP A 674 -4.60 -16.63 -9.72
N LYS A 675 -5.75 -17.21 -9.36
CA LYS A 675 -5.80 -18.45 -8.55
C LYS A 675 -5.56 -19.71 -9.35
N ASN A 676 -5.90 -19.66 -10.63
CA ASN A 676 -6.04 -20.85 -11.47
C ASN A 676 -4.90 -21.01 -12.48
N ASN A 677 -4.30 -19.90 -12.92
CA ASN A 677 -3.36 -19.88 -14.02
C ASN A 677 -2.05 -19.17 -13.65
N LYS A 678 -1.58 -19.35 -12.40
CA LYS A 678 -0.29 -18.79 -11.98
C LYS A 678 0.84 -19.48 -12.76
N LEU A 679 1.63 -18.66 -13.47
CA LEU A 679 2.84 -19.12 -14.17
C LEU A 679 4.02 -19.09 -13.20
N VAL A 680 4.35 -20.27 -12.68
CA VAL A 680 5.37 -20.44 -11.63
C VAL A 680 6.76 -20.03 -12.14
N GLU A 681 7.05 -20.34 -13.40
CA GLU A 681 8.31 -20.01 -14.09
C GLU A 681 8.66 -18.53 -14.08
N LEU A 682 7.68 -17.64 -13.94
CA LEU A 682 7.92 -16.21 -13.81
C LEU A 682 8.61 -15.83 -12.49
N PHE A 683 8.40 -16.60 -11.43
CA PHE A 683 8.72 -16.19 -10.05
C PHE A 683 9.74 -17.12 -9.38
N THR A 684 10.20 -18.13 -10.06
CA THR A 684 11.22 -19.09 -9.59
C THR A 684 12.50 -18.92 -10.40
N VAL A 685 13.62 -19.41 -9.85
CA VAL A 685 14.88 -19.47 -10.61
C VAL A 685 14.72 -20.45 -11.76
N LYS A 686 15.25 -20.10 -12.94
CA LYS A 686 15.29 -21.01 -14.09
C LYS A 686 16.17 -22.21 -13.72
N LYS A 687 15.59 -23.40 -13.74
CA LYS A 687 16.37 -24.63 -13.58
C LYS A 687 16.95 -25.00 -14.92
N ASP A 688 18.27 -25.15 -14.96
CA ASP A 688 19.01 -25.67 -16.11
C ASP A 688 18.52 -27.06 -16.55
#